data_7ac72f8fbe4c1bdf02798afe302333e5
#
_entry.id   7ac72f8fbe4c1bdf02798afe302333e5
#
_cell.length_a   1.000
_cell.length_b   1.000
_cell.length_c   1.000
_cell.angle_alpha   90.00
_cell.angle_beta   90.00
_cell.angle_gamma   90.00
#
_symmetry.space_group_name_H-M   'P 1'
#
loop_
_entity.id
_entity.type
_entity.pdbx_description
1 polymer ?
#
loop_
_entity_poly.entity_id
_entity_poly.type
_entity_poly.pdbx_seq_one_letter_code
_entity_poly.pdbx_strand_id
1 'polypeptide(L)'
;MGWLKGLGIALACSCAAYAATVNNPIMYVDSPDPSIVRVDDAYYMVTTTMHFAPGVPVFKSTDLAQWRTVGYAYETLTSNNKMNLNGDDAYGKGSWASSIRYHKGFFYVLTPSYTTGKTHLYKTADVESGQWSEVQLPFYHDPSLFFDDDGTVWVFYGSGDQISYVQLNDDASGVKAGGRSGKLGGVSVNQATGKSGYIVQQEGSHMEKVNGEYYLFTISWPNGSCRTEVVYRSKSLLSGYTGRVFLADNGVAQGGIFDTPEGKWYALLFRDSGPVGRMSHLVPMEWKDGWPVPTSGSKAPSTIDLPESPLPGYGMVTSDDFESSELALEWQFNHNPDNKNWSLSANPGFYRITTSRTDSRVVTAKNTLTQRTFGPKCSGRTLVDGTGMKDGDFAGLVALQDDKGFVALTKESGSYKVVMYTGNKDGESQKESKTLSGSKVYLRIDFDLPIDRGTAYFYYSTDGNTWTKIGSDVKLNYDLHMFVGVRWGLFNFATKQAGGYADFDWFKVGTDYKDEIYLDGAGSEPVPQTPFCAAGENCPAVALPGKIEAENFDVPGKGKDGTSYYEGDSENHGDSDYRKGTGVDLYKKATGVIVGYNSEGDWLEYTVNVKEAGEYTMFAAVAAAGSTSSFKLSLDGKDITEEIAVPAASSGEENYDDYNKVKANVTLPAGEHVLRFTVVGSWLDIDYFTFVKGANATDPEPIDPTGIANAVRYDVQAEQVYRVYGLNGNFVGSVFATSASEAQSKVRSMVSEKGVYLIRAKNGMVRRFMVTK
;
A
#
# COMPACT_ATOMS: atom_id res chain seq x y z
N MET A 1 -23.64 -61.12 9.53
CA MET A 1 -24.22 -59.78 9.55
C MET A 1 -23.19 -58.86 10.18
N GLY A 2 -22.32 -58.24 9.40
CA GLY A 2 -21.26 -57.33 9.87
C GLY A 2 -21.33 -56.04 9.06
N TRP A 3 -21.49 -54.93 9.75
CA TRP A 3 -21.50 -53.61 9.16
C TRP A 3 -20.07 -53.10 9.05
N LEU A 4 -19.60 -52.86 7.83
CA LEU A 4 -18.41 -52.06 7.57
C LEU A 4 -18.83 -50.58 7.59
N LYS A 5 -18.23 -49.81 8.54
CA LYS A 5 -18.25 -48.34 8.51
C LYS A 5 -17.06 -47.90 7.70
N GLY A 6 -17.31 -47.27 6.56
CA GLY A 6 -16.31 -46.57 5.79
C GLY A 6 -15.93 -45.28 6.49
N LEU A 7 -14.62 -45.13 6.83
CA LEU A 7 -14.01 -43.89 7.28
C LEU A 7 -13.63 -43.09 6.03
N GLY A 8 -14.35 -42.01 5.75
CA GLY A 8 -13.94 -41.02 4.77
C GLY A 8 -12.86 -40.15 5.36
N ILE A 9 -11.63 -40.27 4.84
CA ILE A 9 -10.54 -39.34 5.14
C ILE A 9 -10.74 -38.14 4.24
N ALA A 10 -11.18 -37.01 4.82
CA ALA A 10 -11.13 -35.72 4.17
C ALA A 10 -9.66 -35.26 4.14
N LEU A 11 -9.05 -35.28 2.96
CA LEU A 11 -7.75 -34.62 2.73
C LEU A 11 -8.02 -33.13 2.68
N ALA A 12 -7.75 -32.43 3.79
CA ALA A 12 -7.60 -31.00 3.78
C ALA A 12 -6.24 -30.69 3.09
N CYS A 13 -6.28 -30.25 1.84
CA CYS A 13 -5.14 -29.62 1.19
C CYS A 13 -4.92 -28.25 1.87
N SER A 14 -4.14 -28.24 2.94
CA SER A 14 -3.49 -27.02 3.39
C SER A 14 -2.42 -26.65 2.35
N CYS A 15 -2.64 -25.58 1.59
CA CYS A 15 -1.56 -24.92 0.88
C CYS A 15 -0.61 -24.37 1.95
N ALA A 16 0.41 -25.14 2.32
CA ALA A 16 1.53 -24.62 3.08
C ALA A 16 2.22 -23.60 2.18
N ALA A 17 2.07 -22.31 2.48
CA ALA A 17 2.98 -21.31 1.98
C ALA A 17 4.39 -21.75 2.39
N TYR A 18 5.29 -21.96 1.44
CA TYR A 18 6.67 -22.29 1.71
C TYR A 18 7.27 -21.09 2.46
N ALA A 19 7.56 -21.27 3.74
CA ALA A 19 8.36 -20.31 4.50
C ALA A 19 9.76 -20.31 3.86
N ALA A 20 10.16 -19.16 3.34
CA ALA A 20 11.53 -18.92 2.92
C ALA A 20 12.32 -18.45 4.15
N THR A 21 13.63 -18.72 4.17
CA THR A 21 14.52 -18.12 5.17
C THR A 21 14.90 -16.74 4.68
N VAL A 22 14.31 -15.69 5.27
CA VAL A 22 14.56 -14.30 4.89
C VAL A 22 15.56 -13.63 5.84
N ASN A 23 16.19 -12.55 5.37
CA ASN A 23 17.09 -11.77 6.20
C ASN A 23 16.35 -11.02 7.32
N ASN A 24 17.02 -10.83 8.45
CA ASN A 24 16.60 -9.98 9.55
C ASN A 24 17.65 -8.87 9.73
N PRO A 25 17.31 -7.58 9.55
CA PRO A 25 15.99 -6.95 9.71
C PRO A 25 14.97 -7.38 8.65
N ILE A 26 13.73 -7.55 9.08
CA ILE A 26 12.61 -7.89 8.19
C ILE A 26 12.22 -6.75 7.24
N MET A 27 12.61 -5.52 7.60
CA MET A 27 12.42 -4.30 6.81
C MET A 27 13.74 -3.54 6.74
N TYR A 28 14.33 -3.44 5.53
CA TYR A 28 15.55 -2.66 5.34
C TYR A 28 15.21 -1.21 5.00
N VAL A 29 14.41 -0.58 5.87
CA VAL A 29 13.86 0.77 5.73
C VAL A 29 13.71 1.40 7.11
N ASP A 30 13.73 2.75 7.19
CA ASP A 30 13.55 3.46 8.47
C ASP A 30 12.15 3.21 9.05
N SER A 31 12.11 2.44 10.14
CA SER A 31 10.91 2.06 10.90
C SER A 31 11.16 2.16 12.40
N PRO A 32 11.43 3.39 12.91
CA PRO A 32 11.92 3.60 14.26
C PRO A 32 10.84 3.39 15.33
N ASP A 33 11.27 2.92 16.51
CA ASP A 33 10.45 2.79 17.71
C ASP A 33 9.11 2.05 17.43
N PRO A 34 9.15 0.84 16.85
CA PRO A 34 7.93 0.16 16.42
C PRO A 34 7.06 -0.23 17.61
N SER A 35 5.76 0.05 17.51
CA SER A 35 4.73 -0.53 18.37
C SER A 35 3.74 -1.29 17.52
N ILE A 36 3.41 -2.51 17.91
CA ILE A 36 2.63 -3.45 17.12
C ILE A 36 1.45 -4.01 17.91
N VAL A 37 0.36 -4.27 17.23
CA VAL A 37 -0.81 -5.00 17.75
C VAL A 37 -1.34 -5.95 16.68
N ARG A 38 -1.76 -7.15 17.12
CA ARG A 38 -2.50 -8.08 16.26
C ARG A 38 -4.00 -7.86 16.45
N VAL A 39 -4.72 -7.81 15.34
CA VAL A 39 -6.19 -7.82 15.30
C VAL A 39 -6.61 -8.91 14.32
N ASP A 40 -7.26 -9.94 14.84
CA ASP A 40 -7.60 -11.16 14.10
C ASP A 40 -6.36 -11.76 13.41
N ASP A 41 -6.34 -11.82 12.07
CA ASP A 41 -5.25 -12.37 11.26
C ASP A 41 -4.30 -11.29 10.74
N ALA A 42 -4.47 -10.03 11.11
CA ALA A 42 -3.66 -8.92 10.66
C ALA A 42 -2.84 -8.29 11.80
N TYR A 43 -1.69 -7.76 11.44
CA TYR A 43 -0.79 -7.02 12.32
C TYR A 43 -0.78 -5.54 11.92
N TYR A 44 -0.89 -4.67 12.91
CA TYR A 44 -0.82 -3.22 12.71
C TYR A 44 0.35 -2.65 13.49
N MET A 45 1.17 -1.86 12.84
CA MET A 45 2.36 -1.26 13.41
C MET A 45 2.36 0.25 13.19
N VAL A 46 2.82 0.99 14.20
CA VAL A 46 3.13 2.41 14.11
C VAL A 46 4.60 2.65 14.38
N THR A 47 5.16 3.71 13.81
CA THR A 47 6.57 4.09 13.99
C THR A 47 6.70 5.61 14.19
N THR A 48 7.81 6.04 14.78
CA THR A 48 8.17 7.45 14.90
C THR A 48 8.25 8.14 13.53
N THR A 49 7.76 9.36 13.43
CA THR A 49 7.72 10.15 12.19
C THR A 49 8.47 11.47 12.29
N MET A 50 8.76 11.95 13.48
CA MET A 50 9.34 13.26 13.75
C MET A 50 8.51 14.40 13.13
N HIS A 51 9.13 15.23 12.30
CA HIS A 51 8.56 16.43 11.70
C HIS A 51 7.79 16.21 10.40
N PHE A 52 7.79 14.99 9.87
CA PHE A 52 7.07 14.70 8.62
C PHE A 52 5.55 14.72 8.81
N ALA A 53 4.85 15.17 7.80
CA ALA A 53 3.38 15.21 7.74
C ALA A 53 2.87 14.58 6.41
N PRO A 54 1.80 13.77 6.44
CA PRO A 54 1.04 13.31 7.62
C PRO A 54 1.87 12.42 8.56
N GLY A 55 1.37 12.17 9.76
CA GLY A 55 2.00 11.30 10.78
C GLY A 55 0.92 10.72 11.70
N VAL A 56 1.20 9.93 12.55
CA VAL A 56 1.98 8.73 12.71
C VAL A 56 1.55 7.70 11.66
N PRO A 57 2.41 7.14 10.85
CA PRO A 57 2.02 6.14 9.86
C PRO A 57 1.53 4.87 10.55
N VAL A 58 0.46 4.29 10.00
CA VAL A 58 -0.03 2.97 10.38
C VAL A 58 0.30 2.03 9.23
N PHE A 59 1.03 0.96 9.56
CA PHE A 59 1.36 -0.11 8.62
C PHE A 59 0.56 -1.36 8.96
N LYS A 60 0.19 -2.12 7.94
CA LYS A 60 -0.54 -3.39 8.07
C LYS A 60 0.22 -4.52 7.38
N SER A 61 0.20 -5.70 7.98
CA SER A 61 0.70 -6.95 7.40
C SER A 61 -0.17 -8.12 7.82
N THR A 62 -0.29 -9.15 6.99
CA THR A 62 -0.94 -10.43 7.32
C THR A 62 0.06 -11.58 7.45
N ASP A 63 1.35 -11.34 7.12
CA ASP A 63 2.39 -12.36 7.06
C ASP A 63 3.71 -11.97 7.78
N LEU A 64 3.79 -10.76 8.37
CA LEU A 64 4.97 -10.16 9.00
C LEU A 64 6.13 -9.82 8.05
N ALA A 65 6.05 -10.21 6.79
CA ALA A 65 7.08 -9.97 5.78
C ALA A 65 6.75 -8.78 4.87
N GLN A 66 5.47 -8.68 4.47
CA GLN A 66 4.99 -7.62 3.60
C GLN A 66 4.18 -6.61 4.42
N TRP A 67 4.71 -5.40 4.54
CA TRP A 67 4.10 -4.31 5.27
C TRP A 67 3.66 -3.21 4.31
N ARG A 68 2.45 -2.69 4.47
CA ARG A 68 1.92 -1.58 3.66
C ARG A 68 1.51 -0.43 4.55
N THR A 69 1.74 0.77 4.08
CA THR A 69 1.14 1.98 4.67
C THR A 69 -0.36 1.95 4.39
N VAL A 70 -1.18 2.01 5.43
CA VAL A 70 -2.66 1.95 5.30
C VAL A 70 -3.35 3.21 5.83
N GLY A 71 -2.59 4.14 6.40
CA GLY A 71 -3.14 5.41 6.87
C GLY A 71 -2.21 6.13 7.83
N TYR A 72 -2.71 7.24 8.36
CA TYR A 72 -2.00 8.12 9.29
C TYR A 72 -2.94 8.58 10.40
N ALA A 73 -2.39 8.74 11.62
CA ALA A 73 -3.18 9.19 12.76
C ALA A 73 -3.57 10.68 12.68
N TYR A 74 -2.84 11.50 11.91
CA TYR A 74 -3.13 12.91 11.67
C TYR A 74 -2.56 13.40 10.35
N GLU A 75 -3.24 14.36 9.73
CA GLU A 75 -2.75 15.08 8.55
C GLU A 75 -1.66 16.10 8.94
N THR A 76 -1.92 16.87 10.00
CA THR A 76 -0.98 17.83 10.57
C THR A 76 -1.05 17.78 12.08
N LEU A 77 0.12 17.65 12.73
CA LEU A 77 0.19 17.54 14.20
C LEU A 77 -0.28 18.83 14.90
N THR A 78 0.16 19.97 14.41
CA THR A 78 -0.21 21.30 14.88
C THR A 78 0.24 22.34 13.85
N SER A 79 -0.48 23.49 13.82
CA SER A 79 -0.10 24.63 12.99
C SER A 79 0.65 25.67 13.83
N ASN A 80 1.97 25.61 13.84
CA ASN A 80 2.82 26.59 14.47
C ASN A 80 4.06 26.92 13.60
N ASN A 81 4.87 27.91 13.99
CA ASN A 81 6.02 28.35 13.17
C ASN A 81 7.00 27.20 12.88
N LYS A 82 7.21 26.27 13.84
CA LYS A 82 8.14 25.15 13.70
C LYS A 82 7.62 24.14 12.67
N MET A 83 6.41 23.64 12.85
CA MET A 83 5.79 22.69 11.94
C MET A 83 5.49 23.30 10.56
N ASN A 84 5.33 24.63 10.50
CA ASN A 84 5.08 25.34 9.24
C ASN A 84 6.35 25.89 8.58
N LEU A 85 7.54 25.60 9.09
CA LEU A 85 8.82 26.16 8.59
C LEU A 85 8.78 27.71 8.43
N ASN A 86 8.19 28.43 9.38
CA ASN A 86 8.06 29.88 9.34
C ASN A 86 9.12 30.58 10.19
N GLY A 87 10.38 30.51 9.75
CA GLY A 87 11.54 31.08 10.45
C GLY A 87 12.06 30.24 11.61
N ASP A 88 11.48 29.07 11.83
CA ASP A 88 11.90 28.04 12.79
C ASP A 88 11.57 26.67 12.20
N ASP A 89 12.03 25.57 12.78
CA ASP A 89 11.81 24.21 12.30
C ASP A 89 11.49 23.23 13.44
N ALA A 90 11.00 22.05 13.05
CA ALA A 90 10.67 20.94 13.94
C ALA A 90 11.55 19.71 13.69
N TYR A 91 12.71 19.88 13.06
CA TYR A 91 13.63 18.75 12.83
C TYR A 91 13.95 18.02 14.14
N GLY A 92 13.83 16.67 14.11
CA GLY A 92 14.01 15.82 15.27
C GLY A 92 13.02 16.03 16.42
N LYS A 93 11.88 16.70 16.17
CA LYS A 93 10.90 17.02 17.24
C LYS A 93 9.53 16.44 16.94
N GLY A 94 8.69 16.92 16.17
CA GLY A 94 7.37 16.41 15.80
C GLY A 94 6.78 15.31 16.70
N SER A 95 6.38 14.18 16.12
CA SER A 95 5.92 12.98 16.84
C SER A 95 7.07 11.99 17.11
N TRP A 96 7.16 11.53 18.36
CA TRP A 96 8.17 10.58 18.85
C TRP A 96 7.60 9.17 18.99
N ALA A 97 8.30 8.29 19.76
CA ALA A 97 7.90 6.91 19.97
C ALA A 97 6.41 6.80 20.34
N SER A 98 5.67 6.06 19.53
CA SER A 98 4.21 5.95 19.62
C SER A 98 3.80 4.57 20.09
N SER A 99 2.62 4.46 20.72
CA SER A 99 2.03 3.20 21.14
C SER A 99 0.71 2.98 20.41
N ILE A 100 0.54 1.82 19.76
CA ILE A 100 -0.73 1.39 19.18
C ILE A 100 -1.38 0.31 20.04
N ARG A 101 -2.71 0.39 20.23
CA ARG A 101 -3.53 -0.64 20.88
C ARG A 101 -4.86 -0.80 20.15
N TYR A 102 -5.43 -1.99 20.26
CA TYR A 102 -6.79 -2.27 19.80
C TYR A 102 -7.64 -2.72 21.00
N HIS A 103 -8.75 -2.04 21.23
CA HIS A 103 -9.63 -2.34 22.35
C HIS A 103 -11.09 -2.05 22.00
N LYS A 104 -11.97 -3.06 22.20
CA LYS A 104 -13.42 -2.97 21.98
C LYS A 104 -13.81 -2.38 20.62
N GLY A 105 -13.19 -2.86 19.53
CA GLY A 105 -13.51 -2.43 18.18
C GLY A 105 -12.85 -1.12 17.74
N PHE A 106 -11.91 -0.57 18.54
CA PHE A 106 -11.23 0.69 18.20
C PHE A 106 -9.71 0.55 18.29
N PHE A 107 -9.04 1.16 17.33
CA PHE A 107 -7.60 1.43 17.40
C PHE A 107 -7.36 2.72 18.18
N TYR A 108 -6.27 2.70 18.95
CA TYR A 108 -5.77 3.84 19.72
C TYR A 108 -4.29 4.04 19.39
N VAL A 109 -3.90 5.25 19.03
CA VAL A 109 -2.50 5.64 18.82
C VAL A 109 -2.15 6.75 19.79
N LEU A 110 -1.19 6.49 20.67
CA LEU A 110 -0.69 7.46 21.65
C LEU A 110 0.70 7.92 21.22
N THR A 111 0.88 9.22 20.94
CA THR A 111 2.13 9.78 20.46
C THR A 111 2.55 11.05 21.22
N PRO A 112 3.74 11.12 21.81
CA PRO A 112 4.27 12.33 22.41
C PRO A 112 4.89 13.24 21.36
N SER A 113 4.82 14.55 21.59
CA SER A 113 5.43 15.53 20.71
C SER A 113 6.20 16.62 21.45
N TYR A 114 7.48 16.76 21.14
CA TYR A 114 8.30 17.86 21.64
C TYR A 114 7.95 19.20 20.99
N THR A 115 7.25 19.20 19.86
CA THR A 115 6.81 20.44 19.20
C THR A 115 5.59 21.03 19.89
N THR A 116 4.67 20.20 20.36
CA THR A 116 3.44 20.63 21.06
C THR A 116 3.62 20.66 22.59
N GLY A 117 4.59 19.93 23.13
CA GLY A 117 4.75 19.70 24.57
C GLY A 117 3.58 18.89 25.16
N LYS A 118 2.92 18.09 24.35
CA LYS A 118 1.76 17.24 24.68
C LYS A 118 1.98 15.82 24.22
N THR A 119 1.16 14.94 24.75
CA THR A 119 0.92 13.61 24.21
C THR A 119 -0.47 13.59 23.59
N HIS A 120 -0.56 13.14 22.37
CA HIS A 120 -1.80 13.08 21.58
C HIS A 120 -2.29 11.64 21.56
N LEU A 121 -3.55 11.42 21.91
CA LEU A 121 -4.23 10.15 21.86
C LEU A 121 -5.28 10.19 20.75
N TYR A 122 -5.01 9.46 19.69
CA TYR A 122 -5.91 9.31 18.55
C TYR A 122 -6.72 8.02 18.66
N LYS A 123 -7.98 8.06 18.23
CA LYS A 123 -8.89 6.90 18.26
C LYS A 123 -9.70 6.82 16.97
N THR A 124 -9.77 5.63 16.37
CA THR A 124 -10.61 5.31 15.21
C THR A 124 -11.15 3.89 15.28
N ALA A 125 -12.27 3.61 14.62
CA ALA A 125 -12.74 2.25 14.38
C ALA A 125 -12.04 1.63 13.15
N ASP A 126 -11.60 2.47 12.21
CA ASP A 126 -10.98 2.06 10.96
C ASP A 126 -9.76 2.93 10.65
N VAL A 127 -8.59 2.30 10.58
CA VAL A 127 -7.31 2.99 10.32
C VAL A 127 -7.17 3.43 8.86
N GLU A 128 -7.90 2.83 7.94
CA GLU A 128 -7.86 3.11 6.51
C GLU A 128 -8.78 4.28 6.13
N SER A 129 -9.79 4.60 6.96
CA SER A 129 -10.74 5.70 6.72
C SER A 129 -10.17 7.11 6.86
N GLY A 130 -9.01 7.27 7.49
CA GLY A 130 -8.43 8.58 7.83
C GLY A 130 -9.22 9.37 8.90
N GLN A 131 -10.24 8.78 9.51
CA GLN A 131 -11.15 9.41 10.47
C GLN A 131 -10.72 9.14 11.91
N TRP A 132 -10.00 10.07 12.51
CA TRP A 132 -9.52 9.95 13.89
C TRP A 132 -10.09 11.04 14.78
N SER A 133 -10.49 10.67 16.00
CA SER A 133 -10.73 11.62 17.08
C SER A 133 -9.45 11.79 17.90
N GLU A 134 -9.23 13.00 18.46
CA GLU A 134 -8.03 13.34 19.23
C GLU A 134 -8.37 13.77 20.66
N VAL A 135 -7.54 13.32 21.59
CA VAL A 135 -7.49 13.82 22.98
C VAL A 135 -6.06 14.25 23.31
N GLN A 136 -5.87 15.45 23.81
CA GLN A 136 -4.56 15.94 24.23
C GLN A 136 -4.34 15.69 25.74
N LEU A 137 -3.21 15.06 26.04
CA LEU A 137 -2.77 14.71 27.39
C LEU A 137 -1.52 15.54 27.78
N PRO A 138 -1.15 15.60 29.06
CA PRO A 138 0.19 16.05 29.46
C PRO A 138 1.28 15.28 28.71
N PHE A 139 2.45 15.89 28.56
CA PHE A 139 3.56 15.24 27.88
C PHE A 139 4.05 14.00 28.65
N TYR A 140 4.07 12.86 27.97
CA TYR A 140 4.57 11.58 28.46
C TYR A 140 5.65 11.06 27.50
N HIS A 141 6.89 10.99 27.96
CA HIS A 141 8.01 10.51 27.13
C HIS A 141 7.93 9.00 26.95
N ASP A 142 8.08 8.52 25.71
CA ASP A 142 8.07 7.10 25.32
C ASP A 142 6.96 6.29 25.97
N PRO A 143 5.70 6.65 25.70
CA PRO A 143 4.57 6.10 26.45
C PRO A 143 4.09 4.76 25.89
N SER A 144 3.59 3.92 26.78
CA SER A 144 2.80 2.74 26.46
C SER A 144 1.38 2.92 26.97
N LEU A 145 0.40 2.90 26.07
CA LEU A 145 -1.03 2.83 26.42
C LEU A 145 -1.36 1.38 26.80
N PHE A 146 -2.17 1.19 27.84
CA PHE A 146 -2.55 -0.13 28.30
C PHE A 146 -3.99 -0.17 28.80
N PHE A 147 -4.77 -1.13 28.32
CA PHE A 147 -6.11 -1.45 28.78
C PHE A 147 -6.05 -2.74 29.60
N ASP A 148 -6.37 -2.65 30.88
CA ASP A 148 -6.41 -3.83 31.74
C ASP A 148 -7.77 -4.54 31.67
N ASP A 149 -7.81 -5.82 32.04
CA ASP A 149 -9.02 -6.66 32.02
C ASP A 149 -10.11 -6.17 33.00
N ASP A 150 -9.74 -5.42 34.04
CA ASP A 150 -10.68 -4.79 34.97
C ASP A 150 -11.37 -3.52 34.42
N GLY A 151 -11.07 -3.16 33.15
CA GLY A 151 -11.60 -2.00 32.46
C GLY A 151 -10.86 -0.69 32.75
N THR A 152 -9.80 -0.71 33.57
CA THR A 152 -8.97 0.47 33.83
C THR A 152 -7.98 0.73 32.68
N VAL A 153 -7.69 2.01 32.43
CA VAL A 153 -6.81 2.45 31.35
C VAL A 153 -5.61 3.21 31.91
N TRP A 154 -4.43 2.90 31.40
CA TRP A 154 -3.16 3.38 31.94
C TRP A 154 -2.20 3.85 30.86
N VAL A 155 -1.34 4.80 31.22
CA VAL A 155 -0.14 5.15 30.47
C VAL A 155 1.08 4.91 31.33
N PHE A 156 2.04 4.11 30.81
CA PHE A 156 3.35 3.89 31.40
C PHE A 156 4.37 4.68 30.58
N TYR A 157 5.26 5.45 31.22
CA TYR A 157 6.08 6.40 30.49
C TYR A 157 7.30 6.86 31.27
N GLY A 158 8.19 7.54 30.60
CA GLY A 158 9.30 8.25 31.18
C GLY A 158 10.66 7.63 30.92
N SER A 159 11.67 8.20 31.58
CA SER A 159 13.07 7.76 31.49
C SER A 159 13.71 7.75 32.87
N GLY A 160 14.90 7.09 33.01
CA GLY A 160 15.62 6.97 34.25
C GLY A 160 15.50 5.59 34.89
N ASP A 161 15.83 5.41 36.19
CA ASP A 161 15.82 4.09 36.83
C ASP A 161 14.40 3.52 37.05
N GLN A 162 13.38 4.36 37.04
CA GLN A 162 12.01 3.97 37.31
C GLN A 162 11.05 4.54 36.25
N ILE A 163 10.12 3.70 35.80
CA ILE A 163 9.04 4.08 34.90
C ILE A 163 7.84 4.62 35.70
N SER A 164 7.25 5.68 35.19
CA SER A 164 6.06 6.32 35.76
C SER A 164 4.78 5.73 35.18
N TYR A 165 3.69 5.90 35.90
CA TYR A 165 2.34 5.58 35.42
C TYR A 165 1.34 6.65 35.73
N VAL A 166 0.28 6.74 34.93
CA VAL A 166 -0.90 7.56 35.16
C VAL A 166 -2.15 6.82 34.69
N GLN A 167 -3.22 6.95 35.48
CA GLN A 167 -4.52 6.38 35.13
C GLN A 167 -5.32 7.37 34.26
N LEU A 168 -5.84 6.86 33.16
CA LEU A 168 -6.80 7.58 32.32
C LEU A 168 -8.25 7.25 32.72
N ASN A 169 -9.21 8.01 32.20
CA ASN A 169 -10.62 7.64 32.22
C ASN A 169 -10.81 6.28 31.52
N ASP A 170 -11.82 5.53 31.91
CA ASP A 170 -12.05 4.16 31.42
C ASP A 170 -12.40 4.11 29.91
N ASP A 171 -12.77 5.24 29.33
CA ASP A 171 -12.97 5.46 27.87
C ASP A 171 -11.77 6.10 27.15
N ALA A 172 -10.66 6.29 27.88
CA ALA A 172 -9.44 6.96 27.43
C ALA A 172 -9.63 8.46 27.04
N SER A 173 -10.73 9.11 27.45
CA SER A 173 -11.05 10.50 27.11
C SER A 173 -10.20 11.57 27.82
N GLY A 174 -9.27 11.18 28.67
CA GLY A 174 -8.41 12.09 29.43
C GLY A 174 -7.79 11.46 30.65
N VAL A 175 -7.00 12.24 31.39
CA VAL A 175 -6.46 11.81 32.71
C VAL A 175 -7.63 11.72 33.70
N LYS A 176 -7.70 10.59 34.42
CA LYS A 176 -8.79 10.36 35.42
C LYS A 176 -8.66 11.29 36.62
N ALA A 177 -9.68 12.09 36.86
CA ALA A 177 -9.74 12.99 38.03
C ALA A 177 -9.71 12.14 39.33
N GLY A 178 -8.73 12.40 40.22
CA GLY A 178 -8.51 11.58 41.40
C GLY A 178 -7.97 10.19 41.13
N GLY A 179 -7.61 9.88 39.87
CA GLY A 179 -6.97 8.64 39.45
C GLY A 179 -5.56 8.46 40.02
N ARG A 180 -5.03 7.28 39.89
CA ARG A 180 -3.71 6.93 40.44
C ARG A 180 -2.60 7.37 39.50
N SER A 181 -1.51 7.90 40.05
CA SER A 181 -0.27 8.19 39.35
C SER A 181 0.93 7.93 40.27
N GLY A 182 2.08 7.63 39.70
CA GLY A 182 3.27 7.35 40.51
C GLY A 182 4.36 6.66 39.71
N LYS A 183 5.21 5.92 40.40
CA LYS A 183 6.26 5.10 39.82
C LYS A 183 6.01 3.63 40.08
N LEU A 184 6.35 2.77 39.12
CA LEU A 184 6.19 1.33 39.24
C LEU A 184 7.11 0.77 40.31
N GLY A 185 6.52 0.08 41.29
CA GLY A 185 7.27 -0.52 42.40
C GLY A 185 8.05 -1.77 41.97
N GLY A 186 9.35 -1.77 42.21
CA GLY A 186 10.26 -2.88 41.87
C GLY A 186 10.90 -2.78 40.48
N VAL A 187 10.51 -1.82 39.66
CA VAL A 187 11.22 -1.52 38.38
C VAL A 187 12.53 -0.80 38.70
N SER A 188 13.65 -1.42 38.36
CA SER A 188 14.99 -0.83 38.47
C SER A 188 15.91 -1.44 37.41
N VAL A 189 16.36 -0.61 36.49
CA VAL A 189 17.25 -1.03 35.42
C VAL A 189 18.64 -1.38 35.94
N ASN A 190 19.07 -0.75 37.04
CA ASN A 190 20.34 -1.07 37.70
C ASN A 190 20.33 -2.54 38.24
N GLN A 191 19.22 -2.97 38.78
CA GLN A 191 19.07 -4.37 39.25
C GLN A 191 18.93 -5.35 38.07
N ALA A 192 18.14 -4.99 37.05
CA ALA A 192 17.87 -5.88 35.92
C ALA A 192 19.12 -6.12 35.04
N THR A 193 19.96 -5.12 34.85
CA THR A 193 21.16 -5.20 34.01
C THR A 193 22.45 -5.50 34.79
N GLY A 194 22.44 -5.30 36.13
CA GLY A 194 23.67 -5.36 36.97
C GLY A 194 24.65 -4.24 36.67
N LYS A 195 24.21 -3.13 36.03
CA LYS A 195 25.02 -1.95 35.65
C LYS A 195 24.62 -0.74 36.48
N SER A 196 25.50 0.29 36.52
CA SER A 196 25.26 1.52 37.27
C SER A 196 25.53 2.80 36.47
N GLY A 197 26.04 2.67 35.25
CA GLY A 197 26.32 3.82 34.36
C GLY A 197 25.72 3.60 32.97
N TYR A 198 25.09 4.64 32.41
CA TYR A 198 24.32 4.56 31.19
C TYR A 198 24.52 5.77 30.28
N ILE A 199 24.44 5.56 28.98
CA ILE A 199 24.21 6.58 27.98
C ILE A 199 22.71 6.93 27.98
N VAL A 200 21.84 5.90 27.95
CA VAL A 200 20.39 5.98 28.20
C VAL A 200 20.08 5.01 29.34
N GLN A 201 19.57 5.52 30.45
CA GLN A 201 19.34 4.69 31.62
C GLN A 201 18.19 3.73 31.39
N GLN A 202 17.00 4.26 31.07
CA GLN A 202 15.82 3.46 30.71
C GLN A 202 14.76 4.35 30.06
N GLU A 203 14.14 3.88 28.97
CA GLU A 203 12.98 4.49 28.31
C GLU A 203 12.27 3.47 27.44
N GLY A 204 11.38 3.86 26.51
CA GLY A 204 10.76 2.97 25.53
C GLY A 204 9.80 1.95 26.14
N SER A 205 8.89 2.42 27.00
CA SER A 205 7.95 1.54 27.72
C SER A 205 7.01 0.79 26.76
N HIS A 206 6.85 -0.52 27.00
CA HIS A 206 5.83 -1.35 26.34
C HIS A 206 5.26 -2.33 27.36
N MET A 207 3.98 -2.14 27.74
CA MET A 207 3.29 -2.93 28.75
C MET A 207 2.38 -3.95 28.08
N GLU A 208 2.51 -5.21 28.52
CA GLU A 208 1.65 -6.31 28.08
C GLU A 208 1.16 -7.13 29.27
N LYS A 209 0.02 -7.81 29.13
CA LYS A 209 -0.50 -8.79 30.07
C LYS A 209 -0.65 -10.14 29.41
N VAL A 210 0.08 -11.14 29.92
CA VAL A 210 0.06 -12.49 29.37
C VAL A 210 -0.15 -13.48 30.52
N ASN A 211 -1.16 -14.37 30.35
CA ASN A 211 -1.51 -15.38 31.36
C ASN A 211 -1.73 -14.82 32.78
N GLY A 212 -2.30 -13.61 32.90
CA GLY A 212 -2.60 -12.96 34.18
C GLY A 212 -1.41 -12.29 34.87
N GLU A 213 -0.25 -12.22 34.22
CA GLU A 213 0.93 -11.48 34.68
C GLU A 213 1.26 -10.33 33.79
N TYR A 214 1.86 -9.28 34.35
CA TYR A 214 2.21 -8.05 33.65
C TYR A 214 3.68 -8.06 33.28
N TYR A 215 3.96 -7.68 32.04
CA TYR A 215 5.30 -7.59 31.47
C TYR A 215 5.53 -6.17 30.94
N LEU A 216 6.55 -5.51 31.47
CA LEU A 216 7.02 -4.22 30.97
C LEU A 216 8.35 -4.42 30.25
N PHE A 217 8.39 -4.08 28.98
CA PHE A 217 9.62 -4.01 28.18
C PHE A 217 10.12 -2.58 28.13
N THR A 218 11.44 -2.41 28.15
CA THR A 218 12.11 -1.10 28.09
C THR A 218 13.47 -1.23 27.45
N ILE A 219 13.95 -0.15 26.81
CA ILE A 219 15.32 -0.04 26.36
C ILE A 219 16.22 0.56 27.42
N SER A 220 17.48 0.13 27.44
CA SER A 220 18.59 0.72 28.19
C SER A 220 19.87 0.73 27.36
N TRP A 221 20.76 1.68 27.60
CA TRP A 221 22.07 1.71 26.95
C TRP A 221 23.16 1.86 28.01
N PRO A 222 23.66 0.73 28.57
CA PRO A 222 24.74 0.76 29.53
C PRO A 222 26.06 1.27 28.92
N ASN A 223 26.84 2.00 29.68
CA ASN A 223 28.16 2.46 29.26
C ASN A 223 29.08 1.29 28.87
N GLY A 224 29.73 1.43 27.71
CA GLY A 224 30.62 0.39 27.16
C GLY A 224 29.92 -0.86 26.65
N SER A 225 28.60 -0.77 26.44
CA SER A 225 27.76 -1.85 25.88
C SER A 225 26.92 -1.32 24.69
N CYS A 226 26.03 -2.14 24.14
CA CYS A 226 25.04 -1.75 23.15
C CYS A 226 23.70 -1.43 23.83
N ARG A 227 22.74 -0.86 23.08
CA ARG A 227 21.34 -0.79 23.48
C ARG A 227 20.86 -2.20 23.81
N THR A 228 20.11 -2.30 24.89
CA THR A 228 19.73 -3.54 25.54
C THR A 228 18.26 -3.51 25.85
N GLU A 229 17.53 -4.54 25.44
CA GLU A 229 16.13 -4.73 25.83
C GLU A 229 16.05 -5.39 27.20
N VAL A 230 15.26 -4.79 28.08
CA VAL A 230 15.03 -5.23 29.46
C VAL A 230 13.56 -5.57 29.63
N VAL A 231 13.28 -6.69 30.28
CA VAL A 231 11.91 -7.10 30.63
C VAL A 231 11.73 -7.18 32.13
N TYR A 232 10.62 -6.63 32.60
CA TYR A 232 10.16 -6.75 34.00
C TYR A 232 8.87 -7.55 34.05
N ARG A 233 8.68 -8.32 35.11
CA ARG A 233 7.51 -9.17 35.35
C ARG A 233 6.93 -8.93 36.71
N SER A 234 5.58 -8.90 36.82
CA SER A 234 4.86 -8.83 38.07
C SER A 234 3.47 -9.47 37.99
N LYS A 235 2.94 -9.94 39.14
CA LYS A 235 1.52 -10.31 39.31
C LYS A 235 0.61 -9.12 39.62
N SER A 236 1.18 -7.96 39.91
CA SER A 236 0.47 -6.72 40.22
C SER A 236 0.86 -5.64 39.22
N LEU A 237 -0.12 -4.99 38.65
CA LEU A 237 0.10 -3.95 37.59
C LEU A 237 1.05 -2.84 38.05
N LEU A 238 1.01 -2.41 39.30
CA LEU A 238 1.70 -1.20 39.75
C LEU A 238 2.89 -1.43 40.66
N SER A 239 3.17 -2.70 41.04
CA SER A 239 4.23 -3.01 42.01
C SER A 239 4.69 -4.47 41.93
N GLY A 240 5.81 -4.77 42.65
CA GLY A 240 6.31 -6.12 42.75
C GLY A 240 7.07 -6.62 41.52
N TYR A 241 7.51 -5.71 40.66
CA TYR A 241 8.29 -6.05 39.48
C TYR A 241 9.68 -6.56 39.85
N THR A 242 10.10 -7.57 39.12
CA THR A 242 11.49 -8.02 39.03
C THR A 242 11.91 -8.00 37.57
N GLY A 243 13.15 -7.61 37.28
CA GLY A 243 13.61 -7.40 35.90
C GLY A 243 14.86 -8.22 35.57
N ARG A 244 15.04 -8.45 34.27
CA ARG A 244 16.25 -9.02 33.69
C ARG A 244 16.45 -8.52 32.25
N VAL A 245 17.64 -8.72 31.72
CA VAL A 245 17.92 -8.50 30.30
C VAL A 245 17.13 -9.54 29.48
N PHE A 246 16.39 -9.04 28.48
CA PHE A 246 15.74 -9.85 27.45
C PHE A 246 16.69 -10.11 26.29
N LEU A 247 17.30 -9.04 25.73
CA LEU A 247 18.25 -9.11 24.61
C LEU A 247 19.32 -8.04 24.77
N ALA A 248 20.58 -8.39 24.52
CA ALA A 248 21.70 -7.44 24.48
C ALA A 248 22.61 -7.82 23.31
N ASP A 249 22.18 -7.52 22.09
CA ASP A 249 22.89 -7.87 20.87
C ASP A 249 22.89 -6.73 19.88
N ASN A 250 24.07 -6.18 19.63
CA ASN A 250 24.35 -5.24 18.54
C ASN A 250 23.39 -4.03 18.47
N GLY A 251 22.73 -3.69 19.58
CA GLY A 251 21.82 -2.57 19.69
C GLY A 251 20.39 -2.83 19.26
N VAL A 252 19.99 -4.10 19.03
CA VAL A 252 18.59 -4.48 18.77
C VAL A 252 17.80 -4.38 20.07
N ALA A 253 16.95 -3.37 20.19
CA ALA A 253 16.13 -3.09 21.38
C ALA A 253 15.00 -2.11 21.04
N GLN A 254 14.15 -1.82 22.01
CA GLN A 254 12.95 -0.97 21.98
C GLN A 254 11.90 -1.45 20.97
N GLY A 255 10.76 -1.83 21.52
CA GLY A 255 9.59 -2.31 20.78
C GLY A 255 8.69 -3.09 21.70
N GLY A 256 7.96 -4.05 21.17
CA GLY A 256 7.01 -4.83 21.94
C GLY A 256 6.94 -6.28 21.52
N ILE A 257 6.18 -7.06 22.32
CA ILE A 257 5.91 -8.46 22.02
C ILE A 257 4.48 -8.63 21.49
N PHE A 258 4.28 -9.67 20.71
CA PHE A 258 2.98 -10.07 20.19
C PHE A 258 2.98 -11.56 19.85
N ASP A 259 1.77 -12.12 19.72
CA ASP A 259 1.55 -13.51 19.30
C ASP A 259 1.03 -13.59 17.85
N THR A 260 1.05 -14.81 17.31
CA THR A 260 0.40 -15.13 16.04
C THR A 260 -0.84 -15.99 16.27
N PRO A 261 -1.74 -16.13 15.28
CA PRO A 261 -2.90 -17.04 15.38
C PRO A 261 -2.52 -18.48 15.73
N GLU A 262 -1.32 -18.93 15.34
CA GLU A 262 -0.78 -20.27 15.65
C GLU A 262 -0.14 -20.36 17.05
N GLY A 263 -0.17 -19.27 17.83
CA GLY A 263 0.38 -19.23 19.19
C GLY A 263 1.91 -19.09 19.25
N LYS A 264 2.56 -18.71 18.17
CA LYS A 264 3.99 -18.33 18.19
C LYS A 264 4.12 -16.91 18.76
N TRP A 265 5.22 -16.64 19.44
CA TRP A 265 5.50 -15.35 20.03
C TRP A 265 6.75 -14.71 19.42
N TYR A 266 6.68 -13.41 19.22
CA TYR A 266 7.76 -12.59 18.70
C TYR A 266 7.92 -11.29 19.49
N ALA A 267 9.16 -10.77 19.53
CA ALA A 267 9.42 -9.37 19.83
C ALA A 267 9.78 -8.65 18.52
N LEU A 268 9.15 -7.49 18.27
CA LEU A 268 9.53 -6.58 17.20
C LEU A 268 10.34 -5.45 17.81
N LEU A 269 11.62 -5.38 17.48
CA LEU A 269 12.59 -4.46 18.06
C LEU A 269 13.35 -3.74 16.96
N PHE A 270 13.89 -2.54 17.18
CA PHE A 270 14.67 -1.87 16.15
C PHE A 270 16.18 -1.83 16.48
N ARG A 271 16.98 -1.50 15.47
CA ARG A 271 18.39 -1.19 15.60
C ARG A 271 18.72 0.10 14.83
N ASP A 272 19.52 1.00 15.44
CA ASP A 272 20.18 2.09 14.69
C ASP A 272 21.12 1.49 13.63
N SER A 273 20.94 1.85 12.38
CA SER A 273 21.61 1.22 11.24
C SER A 273 22.28 2.24 10.32
N GLY A 274 22.65 3.40 10.89
CA GLY A 274 23.28 4.50 10.18
C GLY A 274 22.31 5.26 9.25
N PRO A 275 22.78 5.77 8.11
CA PRO A 275 22.00 6.67 7.26
C PRO A 275 20.67 6.13 6.73
N VAL A 276 20.52 4.81 6.62
CA VAL A 276 19.21 4.22 6.24
C VAL A 276 18.14 4.42 7.33
N GLY A 277 18.57 4.68 8.58
CA GLY A 277 17.71 4.90 9.73
C GLY A 277 17.69 3.73 10.72
N ARG A 278 16.57 3.57 11.40
CA ARG A 278 16.33 2.55 12.43
C ARG A 278 15.51 1.41 11.85
N MET A 279 16.10 0.25 11.73
CA MET A 279 15.49 -0.91 11.07
C MET A 279 14.89 -1.89 12.07
N SER A 280 13.67 -2.36 11.80
CA SER A 280 12.96 -3.32 12.65
C SER A 280 13.43 -4.75 12.42
N HIS A 281 13.68 -5.43 13.53
CA HIS A 281 14.09 -6.84 13.63
C HIS A 281 13.00 -7.65 14.31
N LEU A 282 12.73 -8.84 13.81
CA LEU A 282 11.82 -9.78 14.44
C LEU A 282 12.62 -10.82 15.23
N VAL A 283 12.30 -10.96 16.51
CA VAL A 283 12.99 -11.89 17.43
C VAL A 283 12.00 -12.95 17.91
N PRO A 284 12.07 -14.19 17.43
CA PRO A 284 11.24 -15.28 17.91
C PRO A 284 11.52 -15.56 19.38
N MET A 285 10.47 -15.81 20.17
CA MET A 285 10.60 -16.05 21.59
C MET A 285 9.69 -17.18 22.07
N GLU A 286 10.04 -17.73 23.22
CA GLU A 286 9.26 -18.73 23.95
C GLU A 286 9.11 -18.35 25.42
N TRP A 287 8.15 -18.96 26.09
CA TRP A 287 7.94 -18.78 27.53
C TRP A 287 8.64 -19.85 28.34
N LYS A 288 9.61 -19.48 29.21
CA LYS A 288 10.31 -20.36 30.14
C LYS A 288 10.15 -19.87 31.57
N ASP A 289 9.59 -20.68 32.46
CA ASP A 289 9.33 -20.33 33.87
C ASP A 289 8.57 -19.00 34.02
N GLY A 290 7.65 -18.72 33.07
CA GLY A 290 6.88 -17.51 33.00
C GLY A 290 7.66 -16.27 32.55
N TRP A 291 8.81 -16.42 31.93
CA TRP A 291 9.58 -15.36 31.34
C TRP A 291 9.64 -15.47 29.80
N PRO A 292 9.54 -14.37 29.08
CA PRO A 292 9.83 -14.36 27.64
C PRO A 292 11.34 -14.55 27.44
N VAL A 293 11.71 -15.44 26.52
CA VAL A 293 13.11 -15.77 26.23
C VAL A 293 13.27 -15.86 24.70
N PRO A 294 14.22 -15.14 24.10
CA PRO A 294 14.52 -15.31 22.68
C PRO A 294 14.94 -16.76 22.37
N THR A 295 14.36 -17.37 21.33
CA THR A 295 14.73 -18.75 20.94
C THR A 295 16.13 -18.83 20.33
N SER A 296 16.64 -17.72 19.82
CA SER A 296 18.00 -17.55 19.31
C SER A 296 19.07 -17.34 20.39
N GLY A 297 18.68 -17.40 21.66
CA GLY A 297 19.57 -17.16 22.80
C GLY A 297 19.82 -15.67 23.03
N SER A 298 21.09 -15.26 23.19
CA SER A 298 21.44 -13.87 23.49
C SER A 298 21.59 -12.96 22.26
N LYS A 299 21.28 -13.44 21.07
CA LYS A 299 21.42 -12.70 19.81
C LYS A 299 20.10 -12.60 19.06
N ALA A 300 19.86 -11.48 18.39
CA ALA A 300 18.84 -11.41 17.37
C ALA A 300 19.22 -12.33 16.20
N PRO A 301 18.31 -13.13 15.66
CA PRO A 301 18.64 -14.00 14.53
C PRO A 301 18.97 -13.16 13.28
N SER A 302 19.95 -13.59 12.50
CA SER A 302 20.30 -12.94 11.23
C SER A 302 19.34 -13.29 10.10
N THR A 303 18.58 -14.36 10.27
CA THR A 303 17.55 -14.84 9.33
C THR A 303 16.34 -15.32 10.11
N ILE A 304 15.19 -15.33 9.48
CA ILE A 304 13.92 -15.77 10.05
C ILE A 304 13.07 -16.47 8.97
N ASP A 305 12.28 -17.44 9.37
CA ASP A 305 11.39 -18.17 8.48
C ASP A 305 10.06 -17.42 8.35
N LEU A 306 9.95 -16.65 7.26
CA LEU A 306 8.78 -15.89 6.86
C LEU A 306 8.57 -16.03 5.35
N PRO A 307 7.37 -15.70 4.81
CA PRO A 307 7.20 -15.51 3.38
C PRO A 307 8.22 -14.49 2.84
N GLU A 308 8.73 -14.73 1.63
CA GLU A 308 9.69 -13.81 1.02
C GLU A 308 9.00 -12.50 0.64
N SER A 309 9.51 -11.38 1.13
CA SER A 309 9.09 -10.06 0.65
C SER A 309 9.73 -9.80 -0.71
N PRO A 310 8.96 -9.34 -1.72
CA PRO A 310 9.49 -9.10 -3.06
C PRO A 310 10.60 -8.02 -3.08
N LEU A 311 10.59 -7.09 -2.12
CA LEU A 311 11.54 -5.96 -2.07
C LEU A 311 11.80 -5.51 -0.62
N PRO A 312 13.02 -4.99 -0.31
CA PRO A 312 13.40 -4.55 1.04
C PRO A 312 12.53 -3.42 1.63
N GLY A 313 11.97 -2.55 0.78
CA GLY A 313 11.10 -1.43 1.17
C GLY A 313 9.64 -1.61 0.75
N TYR A 314 9.22 -2.84 0.43
CA TYR A 314 7.88 -3.11 -0.06
C TYR A 314 6.79 -2.54 0.86
N GLY A 315 5.82 -1.82 0.25
CA GLY A 315 4.70 -1.22 0.95
C GLY A 315 5.00 0.06 1.72
N MET A 316 6.24 0.53 1.75
CA MET A 316 6.66 1.78 2.41
C MET A 316 7.30 2.78 1.44
N VAL A 317 7.53 2.37 0.20
CA VAL A 317 8.13 3.17 -0.87
C VAL A 317 7.48 2.78 -2.19
N THR A 318 7.15 3.74 -3.03
CA THR A 318 6.52 3.49 -4.33
C THR A 318 6.97 4.49 -5.38
N SER A 319 7.02 4.07 -6.63
CA SER A 319 7.01 4.99 -7.77
C SER A 319 5.64 5.66 -7.87
N ASP A 320 5.58 6.86 -8.43
CA ASP A 320 4.35 7.62 -8.61
C ASP A 320 4.43 8.42 -9.91
N ASP A 321 3.45 8.26 -10.77
CA ASP A 321 3.32 9.00 -12.02
C ASP A 321 2.41 10.23 -11.88
N PHE A 322 1.95 10.52 -10.65
CA PHE A 322 1.09 11.67 -10.28
C PHE A 322 -0.20 11.79 -11.11
N GLU A 323 -0.69 10.69 -11.66
CA GLU A 323 -1.94 10.62 -12.40
C GLU A 323 -3.18 10.64 -11.47
N SER A 324 -3.01 10.20 -10.22
CA SER A 324 -4.07 10.26 -9.22
C SER A 324 -4.39 11.70 -8.78
N SER A 325 -5.64 11.93 -8.38
CA SER A 325 -6.03 13.20 -7.72
C SER A 325 -5.50 13.33 -6.30
N GLU A 326 -4.98 12.26 -5.71
CA GLU A 326 -4.43 12.17 -4.35
C GLU A 326 -3.02 11.61 -4.39
N LEU A 327 -2.16 12.05 -3.44
CA LEU A 327 -0.83 11.49 -3.27
C LEU A 327 -0.92 10.08 -2.71
N ALA A 328 -0.03 9.19 -3.16
CA ALA A 328 0.13 7.87 -2.56
C ALA A 328 0.49 7.98 -1.07
N LEU A 329 0.05 7.01 -0.25
CA LEU A 329 0.25 7.02 1.19
C LEU A 329 1.72 6.98 1.63
N GLU A 330 2.63 6.60 0.75
CA GLU A 330 4.08 6.57 1.00
C GLU A 330 4.71 7.97 1.03
N TRP A 331 4.01 8.97 0.51
CA TRP A 331 4.46 10.35 0.52
C TRP A 331 4.24 11.04 1.86
N GLN A 332 5.25 11.75 2.31
CA GLN A 332 5.18 12.65 3.46
C GLN A 332 5.88 13.95 3.14
N PHE A 333 5.25 15.06 3.49
CA PHE A 333 5.88 16.38 3.39
C PHE A 333 6.95 16.56 4.47
N ASN A 334 8.03 17.24 4.09
CA ASN A 334 8.99 17.75 5.06
C ASN A 334 8.36 18.92 5.84
N HIS A 335 7.84 18.66 7.03
CA HIS A 335 6.95 19.55 7.80
C HIS A 335 5.53 19.69 7.20
N ASN A 336 4.71 20.57 7.78
CA ASN A 336 3.35 20.80 7.31
C ASN A 336 3.37 21.39 5.89
N PRO A 337 2.55 20.87 4.97
CA PRO A 337 2.40 21.45 3.64
C PRO A 337 1.71 22.81 3.66
N ASP A 338 2.03 23.63 2.70
CA ASP A 338 1.27 24.81 2.33
C ASP A 338 0.36 24.44 1.15
N ASN A 339 -0.85 23.98 1.44
CA ASN A 339 -1.79 23.40 0.47
C ASN A 339 -2.25 24.38 -0.63
N LYS A 340 -1.89 25.66 -0.54
CA LYS A 340 -2.17 26.64 -1.59
C LYS A 340 -1.08 26.68 -2.67
N ASN A 341 0.06 26.06 -2.40
CA ASN A 341 1.26 26.17 -3.20
C ASN A 341 1.82 24.82 -3.67
N TRP A 342 0.97 23.79 -3.71
CA TRP A 342 1.22 22.54 -4.42
C TRP A 342 -0.09 22.02 -5.06
N SER A 343 0.00 21.18 -6.10
CA SER A 343 -1.19 20.68 -6.78
C SER A 343 -0.87 19.50 -7.67
N LEU A 344 -1.81 18.53 -7.72
CA LEU A 344 -1.87 17.46 -8.72
C LEU A 344 -2.82 17.80 -9.88
N SER A 345 -3.68 18.82 -9.72
CA SER A 345 -4.70 19.19 -10.71
C SER A 345 -4.36 20.40 -11.57
N ALA A 346 -3.40 21.25 -11.17
CA ALA A 346 -2.98 22.44 -11.93
C ALA A 346 -2.29 22.09 -13.26
N ASN A 347 -1.68 20.92 -13.35
CA ASN A 347 -1.17 20.28 -14.55
C ASN A 347 -1.38 18.77 -14.35
N PRO A 348 -2.48 18.18 -14.82
CA PRO A 348 -2.76 16.76 -14.58
C PRO A 348 -1.62 15.84 -15.04
N GLY A 349 -1.31 14.81 -14.25
CA GLY A 349 -0.15 13.95 -14.47
C GLY A 349 1.17 14.52 -13.93
N PHE A 350 1.12 15.63 -13.16
CA PHE A 350 2.31 16.24 -12.57
C PHE A 350 2.09 16.65 -11.12
N TYR A 351 3.11 16.50 -10.31
CA TYR A 351 3.18 17.14 -9.01
C TYR A 351 3.79 18.56 -9.18
N ARG A 352 2.97 19.62 -9.04
CA ARG A 352 3.39 21.02 -9.12
C ARG A 352 3.74 21.57 -7.75
N ILE A 353 4.91 22.23 -7.62
CA ILE A 353 5.25 23.05 -6.47
C ILE A 353 5.43 24.51 -6.91
N THR A 354 4.63 25.41 -6.33
CA THR A 354 4.77 26.87 -6.51
C THR A 354 5.51 27.47 -5.31
N THR A 355 6.48 28.34 -5.55
CA THR A 355 7.23 28.99 -4.48
C THR A 355 6.38 30.08 -3.81
N SER A 356 6.15 29.98 -2.50
CA SER A 356 5.33 30.94 -1.72
C SER A 356 6.14 32.06 -1.09
N ARG A 357 7.46 31.88 -0.97
CA ARG A 357 8.40 32.84 -0.38
C ARG A 357 9.81 32.63 -0.95
N THR A 358 10.77 33.45 -0.51
CA THR A 358 12.18 33.20 -0.75
C THR A 358 12.78 32.41 0.39
N ASP A 359 13.62 31.45 0.05
CA ASP A 359 14.40 30.59 0.96
C ASP A 359 15.86 30.56 0.49
N SER A 360 16.78 30.37 1.40
CA SER A 360 18.19 30.28 1.06
C SER A 360 18.78 28.88 1.06
N ARG A 361 17.96 27.88 1.49
CA ARG A 361 18.41 26.51 1.72
C ARG A 361 17.29 25.53 1.41
N VAL A 362 17.69 24.35 0.92
CA VAL A 362 16.71 23.28 0.61
C VAL A 362 15.93 22.80 1.84
N VAL A 363 16.57 22.80 3.03
CA VAL A 363 15.91 22.35 4.28
C VAL A 363 14.79 23.30 4.74
N THR A 364 14.72 24.53 4.22
CA THR A 364 13.63 25.46 4.51
C THR A 364 12.59 25.52 3.39
N ALA A 365 12.79 24.78 2.30
CA ALA A 365 11.86 24.74 1.16
C ALA A 365 10.48 24.20 1.58
N LYS A 366 9.43 24.95 1.25
CA LYS A 366 8.04 24.53 1.48
C LYS A 366 7.67 23.42 0.51
N ASN A 367 6.73 22.58 0.95
CA ASN A 367 6.15 21.51 0.13
C ASN A 367 7.17 20.51 -0.46
N THR A 368 8.35 20.38 0.21
CA THR A 368 9.27 19.29 -0.14
C THR A 368 8.57 17.97 0.16
N LEU A 369 8.30 17.20 -0.89
CA LEU A 369 7.58 15.93 -0.83
C LEU A 369 8.58 14.79 -0.76
N THR A 370 8.47 13.92 0.26
CA THR A 370 9.52 12.95 0.58
C THR A 370 9.02 11.52 0.63
N GLN A 371 9.91 10.57 0.29
CA GLN A 371 9.76 9.15 0.58
C GLN A 371 10.97 8.60 1.32
N ARG A 372 10.78 7.49 2.05
CA ARG A 372 11.87 6.73 2.70
C ARG A 372 12.81 6.15 1.66
N THR A 373 14.10 6.04 2.00
CA THR A 373 15.03 5.19 1.28
C THR A 373 15.04 3.78 1.85
N PHE A 374 15.58 2.83 1.12
CA PHE A 374 15.77 1.47 1.58
C PHE A 374 17.17 0.96 1.21
N GLY A 375 17.61 -0.07 1.91
CA GLY A 375 18.93 -0.62 1.69
C GLY A 375 18.91 -2.03 1.09
N PRO A 376 20.09 -2.60 0.76
CA PRO A 376 21.43 -1.97 0.85
C PRO A 376 21.71 -0.97 -0.27
N LYS A 377 20.94 -0.94 -1.35
CA LYS A 377 21.04 0.00 -2.47
C LYS A 377 19.66 0.37 -2.97
N CYS A 378 19.51 1.62 -3.38
CA CYS A 378 18.31 2.09 -4.04
C CYS A 378 18.60 3.29 -4.94
N SER A 379 17.73 3.53 -5.90
CA SER A 379 17.80 4.64 -6.85
C SER A 379 16.44 5.32 -6.95
N GLY A 380 16.44 6.66 -6.91
CA GLY A 380 15.26 7.47 -7.15
C GLY A 380 15.53 8.48 -8.26
N ARG A 381 14.58 8.66 -9.17
CA ARG A 381 14.68 9.55 -10.32
C ARG A 381 13.36 10.27 -10.61
N THR A 382 13.46 11.43 -11.28
CA THR A 382 12.30 12.24 -11.66
C THR A 382 12.61 13.04 -12.93
N LEU A 383 11.58 13.47 -13.67
CA LEU A 383 11.67 14.49 -14.69
C LEU A 383 11.12 15.81 -14.14
N VAL A 384 11.91 16.87 -14.22
CA VAL A 384 11.53 18.22 -13.80
C VAL A 384 11.29 19.08 -15.03
N ASP A 385 10.11 19.71 -15.12
CA ASP A 385 9.79 20.78 -16.07
C ASP A 385 9.81 22.13 -15.35
N GLY A 386 10.80 22.93 -15.63
CA GLY A 386 11.00 24.27 -15.08
C GLY A 386 10.43 25.39 -15.94
N THR A 387 9.53 25.14 -16.88
CA THR A 387 8.96 26.19 -17.77
C THR A 387 8.38 27.36 -16.97
N GLY A 388 7.76 27.09 -15.81
CA GLY A 388 7.20 28.10 -14.91
C GLY A 388 8.16 28.73 -13.91
N MET A 389 9.43 28.33 -13.91
CA MET A 389 10.45 28.87 -12.97
C MET A 389 10.81 30.31 -13.27
N LYS A 390 11.07 31.08 -12.22
CA LYS A 390 11.63 32.42 -12.26
C LYS A 390 13.13 32.39 -12.01
N ASP A 391 13.83 33.49 -12.34
CA ASP A 391 15.25 33.62 -12.03
C ASP A 391 15.53 33.53 -10.53
N GLY A 392 16.37 32.60 -10.16
CA GLY A 392 16.71 32.28 -8.77
C GLY A 392 15.89 31.13 -8.16
N ASP A 393 15.02 30.47 -8.92
CA ASP A 393 14.34 29.26 -8.48
C ASP A 393 15.26 28.04 -8.63
N PHE A 394 15.09 27.09 -7.72
CA PHE A 394 15.74 25.78 -7.69
C PHE A 394 14.67 24.69 -7.52
N ALA A 395 14.55 23.80 -8.48
CA ALA A 395 13.64 22.66 -8.42
C ALA A 395 14.38 21.35 -8.69
N GLY A 396 14.19 20.33 -7.85
CA GLY A 396 14.94 19.10 -8.02
C GLY A 396 14.72 18.03 -6.99
N LEU A 397 15.73 17.19 -6.86
CA LEU A 397 15.75 16.01 -6.01
C LEU A 397 16.85 16.14 -4.95
N VAL A 398 16.49 15.92 -3.68
CA VAL A 398 17.40 16.00 -2.53
C VAL A 398 17.55 14.65 -1.84
N ALA A 399 18.79 14.31 -1.45
CA ALA A 399 19.09 13.34 -0.40
C ALA A 399 18.98 14.07 0.94
N LEU A 400 17.81 14.02 1.57
CA LEU A 400 17.45 14.82 2.74
C LEU A 400 17.92 14.14 4.02
N GLN A 401 18.95 14.71 4.61
CA GLN A 401 19.49 14.40 5.93
C GLN A 401 20.32 15.62 6.37
N ASP A 402 20.92 15.60 7.56
CA ASP A 402 21.82 16.67 8.02
C ASP A 402 23.00 16.89 7.07
N ASP A 403 23.76 15.83 6.79
CA ASP A 403 24.68 15.82 5.66
C ASP A 403 23.90 15.47 4.41
N LYS A 404 23.71 16.43 3.55
CA LYS A 404 22.81 16.38 2.41
C LYS A 404 23.50 16.72 1.10
N GLY A 405 22.86 16.30 0.02
CA GLY A 405 23.16 16.80 -1.30
C GLY A 405 21.88 16.88 -2.13
N PHE A 406 21.86 17.78 -3.09
CA PHE A 406 20.78 17.85 -4.05
C PHE A 406 21.27 18.14 -5.47
N VAL A 407 20.53 17.62 -6.43
CA VAL A 407 20.66 17.94 -7.86
C VAL A 407 19.40 18.66 -8.30
N ALA A 408 19.54 19.79 -8.97
CA ALA A 408 18.41 20.66 -9.29
C ALA A 408 18.54 21.33 -10.65
N LEU A 409 17.40 21.61 -11.26
CA LEU A 409 17.24 22.62 -12.29
C LEU A 409 17.20 24.00 -11.61
N THR A 410 17.93 24.96 -12.14
CA THR A 410 17.83 26.37 -11.73
C THR A 410 17.76 27.29 -12.95
N LYS A 411 17.17 28.47 -12.76
CA LYS A 411 17.08 29.50 -13.79
C LYS A 411 17.86 30.73 -13.36
N GLU A 412 18.78 31.19 -14.20
CA GLU A 412 19.59 32.38 -13.99
C GLU A 412 19.67 33.24 -15.24
N SER A 413 19.27 34.50 -15.15
CA SER A 413 19.26 35.46 -16.26
C SER A 413 18.60 34.88 -17.51
N GLY A 414 17.45 34.19 -17.34
CA GLY A 414 16.68 33.55 -18.39
C GLY A 414 17.24 32.21 -18.91
N SER A 415 18.42 31.78 -18.45
CA SER A 415 19.04 30.52 -18.87
C SER A 415 18.86 29.43 -17.83
N TYR A 416 18.67 28.18 -18.29
CA TYR A 416 18.52 27.01 -17.43
C TYR A 416 19.88 26.34 -17.21
N LYS A 417 20.10 25.88 -15.99
CA LYS A 417 21.28 25.09 -15.60
C LYS A 417 20.87 23.92 -14.74
N VAL A 418 21.56 22.80 -14.84
CA VAL A 418 21.56 21.78 -13.81
C VAL A 418 22.71 22.04 -12.87
N VAL A 419 22.44 21.97 -11.56
CA VAL A 419 23.41 22.23 -10.49
C VAL A 419 23.40 21.11 -9.47
N MET A 420 24.54 20.89 -8.81
CA MET A 420 24.64 20.01 -7.66
C MET A 420 25.22 20.76 -6.48
N TYR A 421 24.59 20.63 -5.33
CA TYR A 421 24.97 21.21 -4.06
C TYR A 421 25.23 20.14 -3.00
N THR A 422 26.16 20.39 -2.10
CA THR A 422 26.29 19.66 -0.84
C THR A 422 26.17 20.60 0.33
N GLY A 423 25.75 20.09 1.47
CA GLY A 423 25.61 20.89 2.66
C GLY A 423 25.41 20.06 3.92
N ASN A 424 25.42 20.75 5.03
CA ASN A 424 25.07 20.22 6.34
C ASN A 424 24.20 21.23 7.10
N LYS A 425 24.05 21.07 8.41
CA LYS A 425 23.31 22.03 9.25
C LYS A 425 23.81 23.48 9.16
N ASP A 426 25.08 23.71 8.84
CA ASP A 426 25.71 25.05 8.86
C ASP A 426 25.57 25.78 7.52
N GLY A 427 25.41 25.08 6.40
CA GLY A 427 25.25 25.73 5.11
C GLY A 427 25.28 24.76 3.92
N GLU A 428 25.08 25.33 2.73
CA GLU A 428 25.06 24.62 1.45
C GLU A 428 26.00 25.27 0.46
N SER A 429 26.72 24.53 -0.38
CA SER A 429 27.63 25.00 -1.38
C SER A 429 27.52 24.28 -2.70
N GLN A 430 27.55 25.05 -3.81
CA GLN A 430 27.55 24.49 -5.16
C GLN A 430 28.87 23.75 -5.43
N LYS A 431 28.74 22.55 -6.00
CA LYS A 431 29.88 21.71 -6.40
C LYS A 431 30.09 21.71 -7.90
N GLU A 432 29.00 21.71 -8.67
CA GLU A 432 29.07 21.74 -10.12
C GLU A 432 27.82 22.39 -10.73
N SER A 433 27.96 22.92 -11.95
CA SER A 433 26.89 23.50 -12.75
C SER A 433 27.13 23.24 -14.22
N LYS A 434 26.06 22.93 -14.96
CA LYS A 434 26.07 22.77 -16.43
C LYS A 434 24.90 23.53 -17.03
N THR A 435 25.15 24.30 -18.09
CA THR A 435 24.10 24.98 -18.84
C THR A 435 23.28 23.95 -19.65
N LEU A 436 21.97 24.12 -19.66
CA LEU A 436 21.03 23.31 -20.41
C LEU A 436 20.44 24.11 -21.58
N SER A 437 20.07 23.41 -22.66
CA SER A 437 19.42 24.03 -23.82
C SER A 437 17.90 24.26 -23.65
N GLY A 438 17.28 23.65 -22.62
CA GLY A 438 15.86 23.71 -22.37
C GLY A 438 15.49 23.72 -20.90
N SER A 439 14.19 23.81 -20.61
CA SER A 439 13.60 23.88 -19.29
C SER A 439 13.36 22.51 -18.61
N LYS A 440 13.64 21.41 -19.29
CA LYS A 440 13.39 20.06 -18.79
C LYS A 440 14.71 19.33 -18.51
N VAL A 441 14.75 18.58 -17.42
CA VAL A 441 15.89 17.75 -17.06
C VAL A 441 15.45 16.55 -16.23
N TYR A 442 16.05 15.40 -16.49
CA TYR A 442 15.92 14.22 -15.68
C TYR A 442 16.98 14.25 -14.58
N LEU A 443 16.56 14.00 -13.35
CA LEU A 443 17.41 14.01 -12.17
C LEU A 443 17.37 12.66 -11.47
N ARG A 444 18.51 12.21 -10.91
CA ARG A 444 18.62 10.91 -10.23
C ARG A 444 19.57 11.01 -9.05
N ILE A 445 19.19 10.33 -7.96
CA ILE A 445 20.06 10.08 -6.81
C ILE A 445 20.07 8.58 -6.54
N ASP A 446 21.27 7.98 -6.57
CA ASP A 446 21.49 6.61 -6.14
C ASP A 446 22.04 6.60 -4.72
N PHE A 447 21.62 5.64 -3.93
CA PHE A 447 22.13 5.41 -2.59
C PHE A 447 22.83 4.06 -2.47
N ASP A 448 23.98 4.03 -1.79
CA ASP A 448 24.62 2.85 -1.26
C ASP A 448 24.54 2.93 0.27
N LEU A 449 23.65 2.13 0.86
CA LEU A 449 23.24 2.18 2.27
C LEU A 449 23.50 0.84 2.98
N PRO A 450 24.73 0.31 2.99
CA PRO A 450 25.04 -0.81 3.88
C PRO A 450 24.87 -0.37 5.34
N ILE A 451 24.67 -1.34 6.23
CA ILE A 451 24.50 -1.11 7.66
C ILE A 451 25.61 -0.19 8.20
N ASP A 452 25.24 0.83 9.00
CA ASP A 452 26.08 1.79 9.70
C ASP A 452 26.83 2.80 8.82
N ARG A 453 26.57 2.85 7.50
CA ARG A 453 27.19 3.83 6.60
C ARG A 453 26.32 4.10 5.38
N GLY A 454 26.59 5.21 4.68
CA GLY A 454 25.86 5.53 3.46
C GLY A 454 26.58 6.54 2.58
N THR A 455 26.26 6.47 1.28
CA THR A 455 26.77 7.41 0.28
C THR A 455 25.68 7.69 -0.74
N ALA A 456 25.47 8.95 -1.07
CA ALA A 456 24.60 9.38 -2.15
C ALA A 456 25.41 9.81 -3.38
N TYR A 457 24.94 9.45 -4.57
CA TYR A 457 25.53 9.76 -5.88
C TYR A 457 24.50 10.51 -6.73
N PHE A 458 24.92 11.56 -7.44
CA PHE A 458 24.04 12.49 -8.13
C PHE A 458 24.27 12.45 -9.63
N TYR A 459 23.17 12.43 -10.39
CA TYR A 459 23.19 12.34 -11.85
C TYR A 459 22.11 13.22 -12.47
N TYR A 460 22.34 13.63 -13.72
CA TYR A 460 21.35 14.24 -14.58
C TYR A 460 21.37 13.60 -15.97
N SER A 461 20.28 13.80 -16.70
CA SER A 461 20.15 13.43 -18.11
C SER A 461 19.29 14.46 -18.84
N THR A 462 19.54 14.62 -20.14
CA THR A 462 18.72 15.47 -21.03
C THR A 462 17.81 14.64 -21.94
N ASP A 463 17.98 13.32 -21.98
CA ASP A 463 17.25 12.40 -22.85
C ASP A 463 16.55 11.27 -22.07
N GLY A 464 16.71 11.21 -20.74
CA GLY A 464 16.18 10.18 -19.86
C GLY A 464 16.93 8.83 -19.91
N ASN A 465 17.84 8.64 -20.86
CA ASN A 465 18.56 7.39 -21.09
C ASN A 465 20.04 7.47 -20.74
N THR A 466 20.70 8.57 -21.15
CA THR A 466 22.14 8.77 -20.93
C THR A 466 22.36 9.57 -19.67
N TRP A 467 22.87 8.93 -18.62
CA TRP A 467 23.07 9.58 -17.33
C TRP A 467 24.49 10.08 -17.13
N THR A 468 24.63 11.33 -16.78
CA THR A 468 25.90 11.99 -16.47
C THR A 468 25.99 12.26 -14.98
N LYS A 469 27.06 11.79 -14.32
CA LYS A 469 27.33 12.12 -12.93
C LYS A 469 27.64 13.61 -12.80
N ILE A 470 27.15 14.24 -11.73
CA ILE A 470 27.36 15.67 -11.46
C ILE A 470 27.78 15.89 -10.01
N GLY A 471 28.78 16.76 -9.81
CA GLY A 471 29.29 17.14 -8.51
C GLY A 471 30.06 16.05 -7.79
N SER A 472 29.95 16.01 -6.48
CA SER A 472 30.67 15.08 -5.60
C SER A 472 29.71 14.12 -4.89
N ASP A 473 30.23 12.93 -4.54
CA ASP A 473 29.54 11.99 -3.66
C ASP A 473 29.37 12.59 -2.27
N VAL A 474 28.25 12.32 -1.64
CA VAL A 474 27.95 12.76 -0.28
C VAL A 474 28.01 11.56 0.66
N LYS A 475 28.91 11.60 1.64
CA LYS A 475 28.88 10.68 2.77
C LYS A 475 27.76 11.12 3.70
N LEU A 476 26.85 10.21 3.94
CA LEU A 476 25.68 10.43 4.77
C LEU A 476 25.99 10.10 6.21
N ASN A 477 25.40 10.87 7.10
CA ASN A 477 25.43 10.66 8.54
C ASN A 477 24.02 10.38 9.05
N TYR A 478 23.94 9.82 10.26
CA TYR A 478 22.71 9.67 11.03
C TYR A 478 22.95 10.30 12.40
N ASP A 479 22.23 11.36 12.72
CA ASP A 479 22.36 12.04 13.99
C ASP A 479 21.02 12.43 14.63
N LEU A 480 21.07 12.99 15.84
CA LEU A 480 19.89 13.33 16.61
C LEU A 480 19.20 14.63 16.16
N HIS A 481 19.77 15.40 15.23
CA HIS A 481 19.15 16.65 14.80
C HIS A 481 17.90 16.36 13.93
N MET A 482 18.03 15.53 12.90
CA MET A 482 16.85 15.07 12.14
C MET A 482 16.24 13.80 12.72
N PHE A 483 17.05 12.90 13.21
CA PHE A 483 16.73 11.66 13.91
C PHE A 483 15.81 10.71 13.10
N VAL A 484 16.01 10.68 11.80
CA VAL A 484 15.33 9.82 10.81
C VAL A 484 16.34 9.33 9.78
N GLY A 485 16.01 8.27 9.07
CA GLY A 485 16.76 7.82 7.89
C GLY A 485 16.77 8.87 6.78
N VAL A 486 17.77 8.81 5.91
CA VAL A 486 17.84 9.66 4.72
C VAL A 486 16.61 9.43 3.83
N ARG A 487 16.07 10.50 3.24
CA ARG A 487 14.92 10.44 2.33
C ARG A 487 15.24 11.05 0.98
N TRP A 488 14.58 10.60 -0.07
CA TRP A 488 14.41 11.42 -1.26
C TRP A 488 13.43 12.54 -0.96
N GLY A 489 13.64 13.69 -1.60
CA GLY A 489 12.68 14.79 -1.53
C GLY A 489 12.60 15.53 -2.87
N LEU A 490 11.38 15.67 -3.41
CA LEU A 490 11.07 16.58 -4.51
C LEU A 490 10.87 17.97 -3.93
N PHE A 491 11.55 18.97 -4.46
CA PHE A 491 11.50 20.33 -3.90
C PHE A 491 11.49 21.41 -4.97
N ASN A 492 10.93 22.57 -4.63
CA ASN A 492 11.09 23.83 -5.37
C ASN A 492 11.18 25.00 -4.38
N PHE A 493 12.23 25.81 -4.45
CA PHE A 493 12.36 27.04 -3.67
C PHE A 493 12.94 28.17 -4.50
N ALA A 494 12.62 29.40 -4.10
CA ALA A 494 13.08 30.63 -4.74
C ALA A 494 14.12 31.35 -3.87
N THR A 495 15.18 31.87 -4.48
CA THR A 495 16.18 32.70 -3.77
C THR A 495 16.02 34.19 -4.01
N LYS A 496 15.27 34.59 -5.05
CA LYS A 496 15.10 36.00 -5.45
C LYS A 496 13.67 36.50 -5.34
N GLN A 497 12.71 35.79 -5.88
CA GLN A 497 11.31 36.18 -5.87
C GLN A 497 10.38 34.96 -5.91
N ALA A 498 9.35 34.97 -5.10
CA ALA A 498 8.34 33.93 -5.08
C ALA A 498 7.41 33.91 -6.30
N GLY A 499 6.59 32.86 -6.42
CA GLY A 499 5.55 32.68 -7.42
C GLY A 499 6.03 32.06 -8.74
N GLY A 500 7.26 31.51 -8.79
CA GLY A 500 7.66 30.55 -9.81
C GLY A 500 7.17 29.15 -9.46
N TYR A 501 6.98 28.28 -10.46
CA TYR A 501 6.59 26.90 -10.22
C TYR A 501 7.43 25.94 -11.06
N ALA A 502 7.54 24.71 -10.57
CA ALA A 502 8.11 23.58 -11.29
C ALA A 502 7.14 22.40 -11.22
N ASP A 503 7.12 21.62 -12.29
CA ASP A 503 6.31 20.43 -12.46
C ASP A 503 7.22 19.18 -12.42
N PHE A 504 6.85 18.20 -11.63
CA PHE A 504 7.49 16.88 -11.56
C PHE A 504 6.55 15.90 -12.27
N ASP A 505 6.99 15.32 -13.37
CA ASP A 505 6.19 14.44 -14.23
C ASP A 505 5.90 13.10 -13.52
N TRP A 506 6.90 12.55 -12.90
CA TRP A 506 6.85 11.31 -12.13
C TRP A 506 8.00 11.24 -11.13
N PHE A 507 7.88 10.33 -10.17
CA PHE A 507 8.98 9.86 -9.34
C PHE A 507 9.10 8.34 -9.45
N LYS A 508 10.24 7.84 -9.90
CA LYS A 508 10.49 6.42 -10.08
C LYS A 508 11.58 5.95 -9.14
N VAL A 509 11.29 4.88 -8.39
CA VAL A 509 12.18 4.30 -7.40
C VAL A 509 12.37 2.81 -7.63
N GLY A 510 13.58 2.31 -7.40
CA GLY A 510 13.93 0.90 -7.56
C GLY A 510 15.20 0.52 -6.83
N THR A 511 15.63 -0.74 -6.95
CA THR A 511 16.92 -1.22 -6.43
C THR A 511 18.09 -0.65 -7.23
N ASP A 512 17.84 -0.33 -8.50
CA ASP A 512 18.70 0.49 -9.35
C ASP A 512 17.83 1.42 -10.23
N TYR A 513 18.46 2.26 -11.04
CA TYR A 513 17.75 3.24 -11.86
C TYR A 513 16.97 2.66 -13.05
N LYS A 514 17.02 1.37 -13.31
CA LYS A 514 16.27 0.68 -14.36
C LYS A 514 15.03 -0.01 -13.82
N ASP A 515 14.98 -0.20 -12.51
CA ASP A 515 13.83 -0.80 -11.84
C ASP A 515 12.80 0.27 -11.50
N GLU A 516 11.54 -0.15 -11.40
CA GLU A 516 10.44 0.66 -10.94
C GLU A 516 9.59 -0.16 -9.98
N ILE A 517 9.42 0.35 -8.77
CA ILE A 517 8.57 -0.26 -7.74
C ILE A 517 7.25 0.49 -7.75
N TYR A 518 6.17 -0.17 -8.08
CA TYR A 518 4.81 0.33 -7.90
C TYR A 518 4.09 -0.56 -6.90
N LEU A 519 3.45 0.06 -5.92
CA LEU A 519 2.50 -0.63 -5.05
C LEU A 519 1.13 -0.66 -5.74
N ASP A 520 0.32 -1.68 -5.44
CA ASP A 520 -1.03 -1.77 -5.97
C ASP A 520 -1.79 -0.47 -5.63
N GLY A 521 -2.23 0.27 -6.64
CA GLY A 521 -2.93 1.54 -6.52
C GLY A 521 -2.10 2.83 -6.62
N ALA A 522 -0.75 2.75 -6.61
CA ALA A 522 0.12 3.91 -6.84
C ALA A 522 0.83 3.77 -8.19
N GLY A 523 0.45 4.59 -9.17
CA GLY A 523 1.26 4.90 -10.34
C GLY A 523 1.66 3.76 -11.28
N SER A 524 1.00 2.62 -11.27
CA SER A 524 1.10 1.73 -12.43
C SER A 524 0.41 2.41 -13.61
N GLU A 525 1.02 2.38 -14.82
CA GLU A 525 0.21 2.57 -16.04
C GLU A 525 -1.14 1.90 -15.77
N PRO A 526 -2.27 2.59 -15.93
CA PRO A 526 -3.55 1.99 -15.67
C PRO A 526 -3.58 0.65 -16.39
N VAL A 527 -3.60 -0.44 -15.65
CA VAL A 527 -3.84 -1.74 -16.28
C VAL A 527 -5.33 -1.73 -16.60
N PRO A 528 -5.69 -1.63 -17.88
CA PRO A 528 -7.09 -1.61 -18.24
C PRO A 528 -7.77 -2.86 -17.71
N GLN A 529 -9.05 -2.76 -17.39
CA GLN A 529 -9.87 -3.92 -17.12
C GLN A 529 -9.75 -4.92 -18.27
N THR A 530 -9.84 -6.19 -17.98
CA THR A 530 -9.70 -7.24 -18.99
C THR A 530 -10.94 -8.10 -19.07
N PRO A 531 -11.35 -8.50 -20.30
CA PRO A 531 -12.49 -9.36 -20.48
C PRO A 531 -12.37 -10.67 -19.73
N PHE A 532 -13.48 -11.11 -19.16
CA PHE A 532 -13.66 -12.42 -18.56
C PHE A 532 -14.57 -13.30 -19.43
N CYS A 533 -14.39 -14.60 -19.40
CA CYS A 533 -15.25 -15.55 -20.08
C CYS A 533 -15.18 -16.94 -19.39
N ALA A 534 -15.94 -17.90 -19.87
CA ALA A 534 -15.92 -19.26 -19.30
C ALA A 534 -14.54 -19.93 -19.25
N ALA A 535 -13.56 -19.43 -20.02
CA ALA A 535 -12.17 -19.90 -19.94
C ALA A 535 -11.34 -19.23 -18.83
N GLY A 536 -11.87 -18.21 -18.17
CA GLY A 536 -11.23 -17.44 -17.10
C GLY A 536 -10.87 -16.00 -17.50
N GLU A 537 -9.83 -15.43 -16.89
CA GLU A 537 -9.36 -14.05 -17.10
C GLU A 537 -8.59 -13.88 -18.42
N ASN A 538 -8.48 -12.63 -18.88
CA ASN A 538 -7.74 -12.26 -20.09
C ASN A 538 -8.30 -12.88 -21.38
N CYS A 539 -9.61 -12.93 -21.51
CA CYS A 539 -10.28 -13.30 -22.75
C CYS A 539 -10.21 -12.19 -23.81
N PRO A 540 -10.42 -12.51 -25.08
CA PRO A 540 -10.61 -11.47 -26.09
C PRO A 540 -11.85 -10.62 -25.80
N ALA A 541 -11.81 -9.34 -26.15
CA ALA A 541 -12.97 -8.47 -26.12
C ALA A 541 -14.14 -9.08 -26.89
N VAL A 542 -15.35 -9.01 -26.33
CA VAL A 542 -16.55 -9.63 -26.94
C VAL A 542 -16.87 -8.94 -28.26
N ALA A 543 -16.87 -9.72 -29.34
CA ALA A 543 -17.13 -9.17 -30.68
C ALA A 543 -18.60 -8.79 -30.86
N LEU A 544 -18.86 -7.54 -31.31
CA LEU A 544 -20.18 -7.08 -31.69
C LEU A 544 -20.29 -6.85 -33.22
N PRO A 545 -21.37 -7.34 -33.89
CA PRO A 545 -22.56 -7.98 -33.33
C PRO A 545 -22.23 -9.32 -32.67
N GLY A 546 -22.94 -9.65 -31.59
CA GLY A 546 -22.69 -10.86 -30.79
C GLY A 546 -23.47 -10.87 -29.47
N LYS A 547 -23.21 -11.89 -28.66
CA LYS A 547 -23.83 -12.12 -27.35
C LYS A 547 -22.81 -11.86 -26.22
N ILE A 548 -23.26 -11.22 -25.17
CA ILE A 548 -22.54 -10.99 -23.90
C ILE A 548 -23.29 -11.69 -22.80
N GLU A 549 -22.70 -12.68 -22.15
CA GLU A 549 -23.27 -13.32 -20.96
C GLU A 549 -23.05 -12.40 -19.76
N ALA A 550 -24.08 -12.15 -18.96
CA ALA A 550 -24.03 -11.14 -17.90
C ALA A 550 -23.02 -11.49 -16.79
N GLU A 551 -22.84 -12.76 -16.49
CA GLU A 551 -21.87 -13.23 -15.50
C GLU A 551 -20.41 -13.07 -15.95
N ASN A 552 -20.16 -12.76 -17.21
CA ASN A 552 -18.84 -12.58 -17.78
C ASN A 552 -18.37 -11.10 -17.76
N PHE A 553 -18.79 -10.34 -16.75
CA PHE A 553 -18.29 -8.99 -16.56
C PHE A 553 -16.74 -8.97 -16.37
N ASP A 554 -16.09 -7.88 -16.74
CA ASP A 554 -14.66 -7.80 -16.80
C ASP A 554 -13.96 -8.01 -15.44
N VAL A 555 -12.68 -8.37 -15.49
CA VAL A 555 -11.79 -8.35 -14.32
C VAL A 555 -11.35 -6.92 -14.10
N PRO A 556 -11.42 -6.38 -12.87
CA PRO A 556 -10.94 -5.03 -12.58
C PRO A 556 -9.51 -4.80 -13.04
N GLY A 557 -9.27 -3.64 -13.63
CA GLY A 557 -7.94 -3.14 -13.89
C GLY A 557 -7.21 -2.74 -12.62
N LYS A 558 -6.08 -2.04 -12.78
CA LYS A 558 -5.32 -1.44 -11.67
C LYS A 558 -5.12 0.05 -11.97
N GLY A 559 -5.04 0.86 -10.92
CA GLY A 559 -4.90 2.31 -11.03
C GLY A 559 -6.24 3.02 -11.23
N LYS A 560 -6.27 4.08 -12.06
CA LYS A 560 -7.43 4.95 -12.26
C LYS A 560 -8.69 4.23 -12.76
N ASP A 561 -8.53 3.11 -13.45
CA ASP A 561 -9.60 2.27 -14.01
C ASP A 561 -9.84 1.01 -13.13
N GLY A 562 -9.57 1.10 -11.83
CA GLY A 562 -9.48 -0.03 -10.90
C GLY A 562 -10.77 -0.79 -10.61
N THR A 563 -11.92 -0.43 -11.18
CA THR A 563 -13.19 -1.13 -10.95
C THR A 563 -13.90 -1.42 -12.26
N SER A 564 -14.36 -2.64 -12.45
CA SER A 564 -15.16 -3.10 -13.60
C SER A 564 -16.56 -3.58 -13.21
N TYR A 565 -16.90 -3.48 -11.94
CA TYR A 565 -18.23 -3.78 -11.38
C TYR A 565 -18.37 -3.12 -10.01
N TYR A 566 -19.59 -2.92 -9.60
CA TYR A 566 -19.98 -2.47 -8.27
C TYR A 566 -21.21 -3.22 -7.81
N GLU A 567 -21.17 -3.69 -6.58
CA GLU A 567 -22.25 -4.32 -5.86
C GLU A 567 -22.47 -3.57 -4.54
N GLY A 568 -23.68 -3.18 -4.24
CA GLY A 568 -24.03 -2.37 -3.09
C GLY A 568 -23.79 -3.03 -1.74
N ASP A 569 -23.81 -4.38 -1.69
CA ASP A 569 -23.33 -5.17 -0.57
C ASP A 569 -22.17 -6.07 -1.03
N SER A 570 -21.30 -6.48 -0.13
CA SER A 570 -20.12 -7.27 -0.46
C SER A 570 -20.32 -8.78 -0.31
N GLU A 571 -21.56 -9.23 -0.02
CA GLU A 571 -21.89 -10.64 0.19
C GLU A 571 -22.58 -11.21 -1.05
N ASN A 572 -22.02 -12.25 -1.65
CA ASN A 572 -22.68 -12.98 -2.73
C ASN A 572 -23.77 -13.88 -2.15
N HIS A 573 -25.04 -13.53 -2.36
CA HIS A 573 -26.22 -14.28 -1.95
C HIS A 573 -26.63 -15.39 -2.94
N GLY A 574 -25.90 -15.49 -4.08
CA GLY A 574 -26.14 -16.49 -5.11
C GLY A 574 -25.67 -17.90 -4.73
N ASP A 575 -26.13 -18.89 -5.47
CA ASP A 575 -25.79 -20.30 -5.27
C ASP A 575 -24.71 -20.83 -6.24
N SER A 576 -24.14 -19.93 -7.05
CA SER A 576 -23.12 -20.27 -8.02
C SER A 576 -21.70 -20.15 -7.46
N ASP A 577 -20.83 -21.13 -7.74
CA ASP A 577 -19.39 -21.01 -7.49
C ASP A 577 -18.64 -20.25 -8.60
N TYR A 578 -19.34 -19.83 -9.65
CA TYR A 578 -18.77 -19.05 -10.74
C TYR A 578 -18.43 -17.64 -10.23
N ARG A 579 -17.17 -17.20 -10.40
CA ARG A 579 -16.65 -15.91 -9.90
C ARG A 579 -16.94 -15.63 -8.41
N LYS A 580 -17.01 -16.66 -7.60
CA LYS A 580 -17.12 -16.55 -6.15
C LYS A 580 -15.99 -15.70 -5.60
N GLY A 581 -16.27 -14.63 -4.91
CA GLY A 581 -15.30 -13.68 -4.35
C GLY A 581 -15.35 -12.31 -5.00
N THR A 582 -16.24 -12.07 -5.99
CA THR A 582 -16.50 -10.74 -6.52
C THR A 582 -17.57 -9.96 -5.73
N GLY A 583 -18.33 -10.64 -4.85
CA GLY A 583 -19.49 -10.06 -4.18
C GLY A 583 -20.74 -10.04 -5.04
N VAL A 584 -20.64 -10.07 -6.37
CA VAL A 584 -21.78 -10.05 -7.29
C VAL A 584 -22.62 -11.32 -7.15
N ASP A 585 -23.94 -11.16 -7.07
CA ASP A 585 -24.91 -12.25 -6.86
C ASP A 585 -25.12 -13.09 -8.11
N LEU A 586 -24.57 -14.30 -8.11
CA LEU A 586 -24.61 -15.21 -9.24
C LEU A 586 -25.39 -16.48 -8.92
N TYR A 587 -26.41 -16.78 -9.75
CA TYR A 587 -27.31 -17.92 -9.59
C TYR A 587 -27.17 -18.94 -10.69
N LYS A 588 -27.33 -20.22 -10.32
CA LYS A 588 -27.43 -21.32 -11.28
C LYS A 588 -28.89 -21.45 -11.76
N LYS A 589 -29.10 -21.27 -13.05
CA LYS A 589 -30.38 -21.50 -13.72
C LYS A 589 -30.23 -22.62 -14.75
N ALA A 590 -31.36 -23.10 -15.31
CA ALA A 590 -31.32 -24.09 -16.37
C ALA A 590 -30.59 -23.62 -17.63
N THR A 591 -30.56 -22.30 -17.89
CA THR A 591 -29.92 -21.67 -19.02
C THR A 591 -28.42 -21.40 -18.80
N GLY A 592 -27.93 -21.41 -17.58
CA GLY A 592 -26.54 -21.10 -17.24
C GLY A 592 -26.39 -20.44 -15.88
N VAL A 593 -25.42 -19.53 -15.77
CA VAL A 593 -25.26 -18.66 -14.61
C VAL A 593 -25.83 -17.28 -14.98
N ILE A 594 -26.57 -16.67 -14.06
CA ILE A 594 -27.17 -15.35 -14.24
C ILE A 594 -26.72 -14.40 -13.13
N VAL A 595 -26.84 -13.11 -13.34
CA VAL A 595 -26.68 -12.09 -12.32
C VAL A 595 -28.04 -11.69 -11.77
N GLY A 596 -28.24 -11.84 -10.46
CA GLY A 596 -29.49 -11.57 -9.77
C GLY A 596 -29.33 -10.64 -8.58
N TYR A 597 -30.40 -10.42 -7.82
CA TYR A 597 -30.48 -9.53 -6.66
C TYR A 597 -30.04 -8.09 -6.89
N ASN A 598 -29.91 -7.66 -8.14
CA ASN A 598 -29.42 -6.33 -8.51
C ASN A 598 -30.24 -5.21 -7.85
N SER A 599 -29.56 -4.27 -7.22
CA SER A 599 -30.09 -3.10 -6.53
C SER A 599 -29.80 -1.81 -7.30
N GLU A 600 -30.56 -0.75 -7.00
CA GLU A 600 -30.31 0.58 -7.59
C GLU A 600 -28.87 1.03 -7.33
N GLY A 601 -28.15 1.35 -8.40
CA GLY A 601 -26.76 1.79 -8.37
C GLY A 601 -25.74 0.70 -8.68
N ASP A 602 -26.10 -0.59 -8.70
CA ASP A 602 -25.21 -1.67 -9.11
C ASP A 602 -24.88 -1.58 -10.60
N TRP A 603 -23.66 -1.96 -10.96
CA TRP A 603 -23.24 -1.91 -12.35
C TRP A 603 -22.14 -2.94 -12.68
N LEU A 604 -22.13 -3.36 -13.95
CA LEU A 604 -21.17 -4.29 -14.52
C LEU A 604 -20.61 -3.75 -15.84
N GLU A 605 -19.33 -3.98 -16.11
CA GLU A 605 -18.68 -3.58 -17.35
C GLU A 605 -18.16 -4.75 -18.17
N TYR A 606 -18.14 -4.54 -19.49
CA TYR A 606 -17.74 -5.53 -20.48
C TYR A 606 -16.89 -4.86 -21.55
N THR A 607 -15.68 -5.32 -21.76
CA THR A 607 -14.88 -4.87 -22.91
C THR A 607 -15.39 -5.53 -24.19
N VAL A 608 -15.84 -4.72 -25.13
CA VAL A 608 -16.45 -5.15 -26.40
C VAL A 608 -15.62 -4.66 -27.59
N ASN A 609 -15.62 -5.42 -28.68
CA ASN A 609 -15.00 -5.05 -29.94
C ASN A 609 -16.08 -4.92 -31.04
N VAL A 610 -16.48 -3.70 -31.31
CA VAL A 610 -17.47 -3.36 -32.34
C VAL A 610 -16.82 -3.45 -33.72
N LYS A 611 -17.20 -4.46 -34.52
CA LYS A 611 -16.57 -4.72 -35.82
C LYS A 611 -16.83 -3.63 -36.85
N GLU A 612 -17.99 -3.00 -36.83
CA GLU A 612 -18.39 -1.95 -37.75
C GLU A 612 -19.20 -0.86 -37.04
N ALA A 613 -18.88 0.41 -37.23
CA ALA A 613 -19.68 1.50 -36.71
C ALA A 613 -21.10 1.51 -37.29
N GLY A 614 -22.07 2.02 -36.55
CA GLY A 614 -23.43 2.25 -37.01
C GLY A 614 -24.52 1.87 -36.01
N GLU A 615 -25.72 1.73 -36.53
CA GLU A 615 -26.89 1.36 -35.69
C GLU A 615 -26.90 -0.14 -35.36
N TYR A 616 -27.29 -0.44 -34.15
CA TYR A 616 -27.49 -1.78 -33.62
C TYR A 616 -28.81 -1.85 -32.85
N THR A 617 -29.42 -3.02 -32.84
CA THR A 617 -30.49 -3.34 -31.89
C THR A 617 -29.91 -4.20 -30.78
N MET A 618 -29.99 -3.72 -29.54
CA MET A 618 -29.69 -4.48 -28.34
C MET A 618 -30.94 -5.20 -27.86
N PHE A 619 -30.80 -6.46 -27.50
CA PHE A 619 -31.78 -7.28 -26.80
C PHE A 619 -31.17 -7.71 -25.47
N ALA A 620 -31.90 -7.59 -24.36
CA ALA A 620 -31.53 -8.10 -23.05
C ALA A 620 -32.51 -9.10 -22.54
N ALA A 621 -32.04 -10.26 -22.08
CA ALA A 621 -32.85 -11.26 -21.40
C ALA A 621 -32.87 -10.93 -19.91
N VAL A 622 -34.01 -10.49 -19.39
CA VAL A 622 -34.15 -9.94 -18.03
C VAL A 622 -35.43 -10.48 -17.38
N ALA A 623 -35.40 -10.63 -16.04
CA ALA A 623 -36.57 -10.97 -15.24
C ALA A 623 -36.71 -9.96 -14.10
N ALA A 624 -37.93 -9.67 -13.66
CA ALA A 624 -38.19 -8.73 -12.59
C ALA A 624 -39.44 -9.14 -11.76
N ALA A 625 -39.36 -8.83 -10.46
CA ALA A 625 -40.48 -9.07 -9.55
C ALA A 625 -41.62 -8.05 -9.69
N GLY A 626 -41.30 -6.83 -10.10
CA GLY A 626 -42.23 -5.71 -10.11
C GLY A 626 -42.14 -4.80 -11.30
N SER A 627 -42.94 -3.74 -11.32
CA SER A 627 -42.98 -2.75 -12.40
C SER A 627 -41.99 -1.61 -12.28
N THR A 628 -41.13 -1.62 -11.25
CA THR A 628 -40.16 -0.54 -10.96
C THR A 628 -38.75 -0.90 -11.34
N SER A 629 -38.50 -2.10 -11.84
CA SER A 629 -37.17 -2.55 -12.26
C SER A 629 -36.80 -1.95 -13.60
N SER A 630 -35.57 -1.43 -13.69
CA SER A 630 -35.07 -0.78 -14.88
C SER A 630 -33.53 -0.73 -14.90
N PHE A 631 -32.98 -0.54 -16.09
CA PHE A 631 -31.53 -0.38 -16.28
C PHE A 631 -31.21 0.59 -17.42
N LYS A 632 -29.98 0.97 -17.56
CA LYS A 632 -29.44 1.70 -18.70
C LYS A 632 -28.09 1.16 -19.13
N LEU A 633 -27.71 1.47 -20.38
CA LEU A 633 -26.39 1.16 -20.93
C LEU A 633 -25.61 2.44 -21.23
N SER A 634 -24.31 2.43 -20.93
CA SER A 634 -23.37 3.43 -21.38
C SER A 634 -22.17 2.80 -22.10
N LEU A 635 -21.51 3.54 -22.97
CA LEU A 635 -20.32 3.14 -23.70
C LEU A 635 -19.24 4.19 -23.42
N ASP A 636 -18.07 3.78 -22.94
CA ASP A 636 -16.95 4.65 -22.54
C ASP A 636 -17.43 5.81 -21.64
N GLY A 637 -18.30 5.47 -20.66
CA GLY A 637 -18.86 6.41 -19.68
C GLY A 637 -19.96 7.32 -20.20
N LYS A 638 -20.40 7.18 -21.46
CA LYS A 638 -21.49 7.98 -22.06
C LYS A 638 -22.72 7.12 -22.26
N ASP A 639 -23.87 7.57 -21.75
CA ASP A 639 -25.15 6.85 -21.92
C ASP A 639 -25.49 6.70 -23.41
N ILE A 640 -25.80 5.46 -23.81
CA ILE A 640 -26.21 5.08 -25.18
C ILE A 640 -27.67 4.63 -25.22
N THR A 641 -28.33 4.49 -24.06
CA THR A 641 -29.77 4.27 -23.94
C THR A 641 -30.36 5.27 -22.95
N GLU A 642 -31.65 5.55 -23.10
CA GLU A 642 -32.49 6.02 -22.01
C GLU A 642 -32.69 4.87 -21.00
N GLU A 643 -33.39 5.14 -19.89
CA GLU A 643 -33.78 4.11 -18.93
C GLU A 643 -34.72 3.08 -19.59
N ILE A 644 -34.36 1.81 -19.50
CA ILE A 644 -35.10 0.69 -20.08
C ILE A 644 -35.85 -0.01 -18.96
N ALA A 645 -37.18 0.10 -18.96
CA ALA A 645 -38.04 -0.62 -18.00
C ALA A 645 -38.03 -2.12 -18.24
N VAL A 646 -37.91 -2.88 -17.18
CA VAL A 646 -38.04 -4.35 -17.20
C VAL A 646 -39.50 -4.73 -16.86
N PRO A 647 -40.25 -5.42 -17.77
CA PRO A 647 -41.57 -5.83 -17.48
C PRO A 647 -41.64 -6.83 -16.32
N ALA A 648 -42.63 -6.68 -15.45
CA ALA A 648 -42.86 -7.66 -14.40
C ALA A 648 -43.24 -9.03 -15.01
N ALA A 649 -42.98 -10.10 -14.26
CA ALA A 649 -43.36 -11.47 -14.64
C ALA A 649 -44.80 -11.57 -15.02
N SER A 650 -45.10 -12.30 -16.07
CA SER A 650 -46.49 -12.48 -16.59
C SER A 650 -47.42 -13.21 -15.61
N SER A 651 -46.85 -13.98 -14.68
CA SER A 651 -47.57 -14.70 -13.61
C SER A 651 -48.13 -13.78 -12.52
N GLY A 652 -47.71 -12.54 -12.43
CA GLY A 652 -48.12 -11.58 -11.39
C GLY A 652 -47.60 -11.90 -9.99
N GLU A 653 -46.75 -12.88 -9.82
CA GLU A 653 -46.02 -13.23 -8.60
C GLU A 653 -44.52 -12.87 -8.76
N GLU A 654 -43.79 -12.75 -7.67
CA GLU A 654 -42.35 -12.63 -7.69
C GLU A 654 -41.74 -13.89 -8.33
N ASN A 655 -41.48 -13.82 -9.65
CA ASN A 655 -40.98 -14.93 -10.43
C ASN A 655 -39.80 -14.50 -11.30
N TYR A 656 -38.58 -14.69 -10.79
CA TYR A 656 -37.33 -14.43 -11.47
C TYR A 656 -36.91 -15.55 -12.47
N ASP A 657 -37.76 -16.53 -12.72
CA ASP A 657 -37.60 -17.55 -13.78
C ASP A 657 -38.37 -17.19 -15.06
N ASP A 658 -39.21 -16.14 -15.03
CA ASP A 658 -40.03 -15.69 -16.17
C ASP A 658 -39.31 -14.54 -16.90
N TYR A 659 -38.37 -14.89 -17.78
CA TYR A 659 -37.54 -13.94 -18.52
C TYR A 659 -38.31 -13.24 -19.64
N ASN A 660 -38.15 -11.95 -19.72
CA ASN A 660 -38.60 -11.09 -20.80
C ASN A 660 -37.43 -10.67 -21.71
N LYS A 661 -37.72 -10.40 -22.99
CA LYS A 661 -36.76 -9.74 -23.87
C LYS A 661 -37.12 -8.26 -24.01
N VAL A 662 -36.29 -7.40 -23.48
CA VAL A 662 -36.38 -5.95 -23.75
C VAL A 662 -35.38 -5.56 -24.85
N LYS A 663 -35.66 -4.48 -25.59
CA LYS A 663 -34.79 -4.03 -26.69
C LYS A 663 -34.64 -2.53 -26.73
N ALA A 664 -33.48 -2.08 -27.23
CA ALA A 664 -33.21 -0.69 -27.54
C ALA A 664 -32.38 -0.58 -28.81
N ASN A 665 -32.58 0.49 -29.59
CA ASN A 665 -31.68 0.85 -30.70
C ASN A 665 -30.55 1.71 -30.15
N VAL A 666 -29.30 1.39 -30.50
CA VAL A 666 -28.09 2.06 -30.05
C VAL A 666 -27.17 2.36 -31.24
N THR A 667 -26.40 3.43 -31.17
CA THR A 667 -25.37 3.72 -32.17
C THR A 667 -24.01 3.44 -31.55
N LEU A 668 -23.26 2.53 -32.17
CA LEU A 668 -21.94 2.11 -31.67
C LEU A 668 -20.85 2.54 -32.64
N PRO A 669 -19.74 3.17 -32.19
CA PRO A 669 -18.52 3.37 -32.97
C PRO A 669 -17.78 2.05 -33.19
N ALA A 670 -16.95 1.95 -34.23
CA ALA A 670 -16.11 0.79 -34.46
C ALA A 670 -14.87 0.83 -33.55
N GLY A 671 -14.41 -0.34 -33.10
CA GLY A 671 -13.24 -0.48 -32.25
C GLY A 671 -13.53 -1.16 -30.92
N GLU A 672 -12.55 -1.13 -30.03
CA GLU A 672 -12.67 -1.64 -28.68
C GLU A 672 -13.22 -0.56 -27.74
N HIS A 673 -14.20 -0.91 -26.93
CA HIS A 673 -14.94 0.00 -26.05
C HIS A 673 -15.32 -0.71 -24.77
N VAL A 674 -15.61 0.05 -23.69
CA VAL A 674 -16.17 -0.44 -22.44
C VAL A 674 -17.69 -0.18 -22.43
N LEU A 675 -18.46 -1.25 -22.42
CA LEU A 675 -19.92 -1.22 -22.26
C LEU A 675 -20.24 -1.40 -20.77
N ARG A 676 -21.02 -0.48 -20.18
CA ARG A 676 -21.51 -0.60 -18.80
C ARG A 676 -23.01 -0.80 -18.77
N PHE A 677 -23.44 -1.80 -18.03
CA PHE A 677 -24.81 -2.01 -17.57
C PHE A 677 -24.94 -1.37 -16.19
N THR A 678 -25.95 -0.54 -15.97
CA THR A 678 -26.25 0.08 -14.67
C THR A 678 -27.69 -0.13 -14.30
N VAL A 679 -27.95 -0.63 -13.10
CA VAL A 679 -29.28 -0.79 -12.52
C VAL A 679 -29.81 0.58 -12.07
N VAL A 680 -31.01 0.93 -12.53
CA VAL A 680 -31.69 2.20 -12.17
C VAL A 680 -32.86 1.91 -11.24
N GLY A 681 -33.63 0.87 -11.52
CA GLY A 681 -34.69 0.36 -10.62
C GLY A 681 -34.40 -1.05 -10.16
N SER A 682 -34.36 -1.26 -8.84
CA SER A 682 -33.95 -2.50 -8.18
C SER A 682 -34.79 -3.74 -8.55
N TRP A 683 -34.30 -4.90 -8.15
CA TRP A 683 -34.96 -6.20 -8.19
C TRP A 683 -35.14 -6.75 -9.61
N LEU A 684 -34.04 -6.81 -10.37
CA LEU A 684 -34.01 -7.48 -11.66
C LEU A 684 -32.90 -8.53 -11.70
N ASP A 685 -33.13 -9.60 -12.46
CA ASP A 685 -32.12 -10.58 -12.88
C ASP A 685 -31.78 -10.33 -14.35
N ILE A 686 -30.53 -10.56 -14.72
CA ILE A 686 -30.07 -10.51 -16.10
C ILE A 686 -29.27 -11.73 -16.48
N ASP A 687 -29.59 -12.33 -17.65
CA ASP A 687 -28.90 -13.49 -18.22
C ASP A 687 -27.86 -13.05 -19.26
N TYR A 688 -28.29 -12.29 -20.29
CA TYR A 688 -27.39 -11.86 -21.35
C TYR A 688 -27.89 -10.64 -22.14
N PHE A 689 -26.96 -10.07 -22.91
CA PHE A 689 -27.26 -9.09 -23.96
C PHE A 689 -26.93 -9.68 -25.33
N THR A 690 -27.73 -9.36 -26.36
CA THR A 690 -27.43 -9.66 -27.76
C THR A 690 -27.47 -8.37 -28.56
N PHE A 691 -26.41 -8.08 -29.30
CA PHE A 691 -26.34 -6.93 -30.20
C PHE A 691 -26.40 -7.40 -31.64
N VAL A 692 -27.37 -6.89 -32.39
CA VAL A 692 -27.59 -7.21 -33.82
C VAL A 692 -27.40 -5.96 -34.64
N LYS A 693 -26.68 -6.05 -35.76
CA LYS A 693 -26.45 -4.91 -36.67
C LYS A 693 -27.75 -4.44 -37.29
N GLY A 694 -27.99 -3.14 -37.24
CA GLY A 694 -29.14 -2.45 -37.81
C GLY A 694 -30.17 -2.04 -36.77
N ALA A 695 -30.92 -0.95 -37.08
CA ALA A 695 -32.03 -0.49 -36.26
C ALA A 695 -33.24 -1.42 -36.45
N ASN A 696 -33.95 -1.70 -35.34
CA ASN A 696 -35.14 -2.54 -35.29
C ASN A 696 -34.92 -3.96 -35.87
N ALA A 697 -33.72 -4.51 -35.70
CA ALA A 697 -33.40 -5.86 -36.13
C ALA A 697 -34.31 -6.92 -35.40
N THR A 698 -34.37 -8.10 -35.97
CA THR A 698 -35.11 -9.23 -35.40
C THR A 698 -34.17 -9.90 -34.36
N ASP A 699 -34.76 -10.29 -33.21
CA ASP A 699 -34.05 -11.06 -32.19
C ASP A 699 -33.60 -12.41 -32.77
N PRO A 700 -32.29 -12.71 -32.76
CA PRO A 700 -31.78 -13.99 -33.26
C PRO A 700 -32.09 -15.18 -32.33
N GLU A 701 -32.35 -14.87 -31.04
CA GLU A 701 -32.64 -15.89 -30.02
C GLU A 701 -33.91 -15.53 -29.24
N PRO A 702 -35.10 -15.62 -29.87
CA PRO A 702 -36.35 -15.33 -29.17
C PRO A 702 -36.55 -16.33 -28.01
N ILE A 703 -37.00 -15.85 -26.85
CA ILE A 703 -37.36 -16.70 -25.74
C ILE A 703 -38.52 -17.58 -26.20
N ASP A 704 -38.37 -18.93 -26.13
CA ASP A 704 -39.44 -19.87 -26.41
C ASP A 704 -40.42 -19.89 -25.20
N PRO A 705 -41.68 -19.45 -25.37
CA PRO A 705 -42.65 -19.41 -24.29
C PRO A 705 -43.05 -20.79 -23.80
N THR A 706 -42.54 -21.86 -24.41
CA THR A 706 -42.89 -23.25 -24.05
C THR A 706 -41.80 -23.93 -23.16
N GLY A 707 -40.69 -23.24 -22.85
CA GLY A 707 -39.68 -23.70 -21.89
C GLY A 707 -38.91 -24.97 -22.29
N ILE A 708 -38.86 -25.32 -23.59
CA ILE A 708 -38.08 -26.46 -24.09
C ILE A 708 -36.90 -25.90 -24.90
N ALA A 709 -35.77 -25.74 -24.25
CA ALA A 709 -34.51 -25.36 -24.91
C ALA A 709 -34.08 -26.48 -25.86
N ASN A 710 -34.13 -26.25 -27.17
CA ASN A 710 -33.36 -27.01 -28.14
C ASN A 710 -31.90 -26.59 -28.05
N ALA A 711 -31.12 -27.32 -27.27
CA ALA A 711 -29.67 -27.16 -27.20
C ALA A 711 -29.07 -27.53 -28.57
N VAL A 712 -28.85 -26.57 -29.43
CA VAL A 712 -27.95 -26.72 -30.57
C VAL A 712 -26.52 -26.56 -30.00
N ARG A 713 -25.87 -27.65 -29.70
CA ARG A 713 -24.47 -27.71 -29.40
C ARG A 713 -23.69 -27.26 -30.64
N TYR A 714 -23.21 -26.01 -30.65
CA TYR A 714 -22.06 -25.63 -31.46
C TYR A 714 -20.83 -26.17 -30.74
N ASP A 715 -20.25 -27.23 -31.28
CA ASP A 715 -18.98 -27.78 -30.83
C ASP A 715 -17.85 -26.87 -31.36
N VAL A 716 -17.77 -25.66 -30.81
CA VAL A 716 -16.60 -24.81 -31.01
C VAL A 716 -15.54 -25.34 -30.06
N GLN A 717 -14.51 -25.98 -30.58
CA GLN A 717 -13.34 -26.34 -29.78
C GLN A 717 -12.83 -25.05 -29.15
N ALA A 718 -13.05 -24.90 -27.84
CA ALA A 718 -12.69 -23.70 -27.09
C ALA A 718 -11.17 -23.48 -27.19
N GLU A 719 -10.76 -22.28 -27.59
CA GLU A 719 -9.35 -21.88 -27.54
C GLU A 719 -8.85 -21.98 -26.11
N GLN A 720 -7.71 -22.67 -25.92
CA GLN A 720 -7.03 -22.82 -24.64
C GLN A 720 -5.83 -21.88 -24.57
N VAL A 721 -5.54 -21.35 -23.38
CA VAL A 721 -4.33 -20.58 -23.13
C VAL A 721 -3.11 -21.49 -23.03
N TYR A 722 -2.11 -21.24 -23.84
CA TYR A 722 -0.81 -21.88 -23.76
C TYR A 722 0.23 -20.87 -23.29
N ARG A 723 0.80 -21.11 -22.10
CA ARG A 723 1.91 -20.29 -21.57
C ARG A 723 3.23 -20.72 -22.21
N VAL A 724 4.02 -19.74 -22.63
CA VAL A 724 5.28 -19.91 -23.34
C VAL A 724 6.44 -19.57 -22.42
N TYR A 725 7.43 -20.46 -22.36
CA TYR A 725 8.62 -20.27 -21.53
C TYR A 725 9.88 -20.53 -22.35
N GLY A 726 10.95 -19.80 -22.09
CA GLY A 726 12.29 -20.15 -22.55
C GLY A 726 12.83 -21.39 -21.82
N LEU A 727 13.90 -21.99 -22.33
CA LEU A 727 14.55 -23.17 -21.69
C LEU A 727 15.07 -22.86 -20.27
N ASN A 728 15.37 -21.61 -19.98
CA ASN A 728 15.80 -21.11 -18.67
C ASN A 728 14.65 -20.95 -17.67
N GLY A 729 13.41 -21.29 -18.07
CA GLY A 729 12.21 -21.16 -17.24
C GLY A 729 11.55 -19.78 -17.27
N ASN A 730 12.15 -18.79 -17.94
CA ASN A 730 11.59 -17.44 -18.03
C ASN A 730 10.30 -17.46 -18.85
N PHE A 731 9.27 -16.80 -18.33
CA PHE A 731 8.01 -16.59 -19.05
C PHE A 731 8.21 -15.62 -20.22
N VAL A 732 7.77 -16.03 -21.40
CA VAL A 732 7.93 -15.28 -22.66
C VAL A 732 6.60 -14.65 -23.10
N GLY A 733 5.47 -15.25 -22.72
CA GLY A 733 4.15 -14.78 -23.10
C GLY A 733 3.11 -15.92 -23.14
N SER A 734 1.91 -15.59 -23.62
CA SER A 734 0.82 -16.57 -23.79
C SER A 734 0.24 -16.49 -25.20
N VAL A 735 -0.27 -17.60 -25.70
CA VAL A 735 -1.01 -17.68 -26.97
C VAL A 735 -2.31 -18.45 -26.76
N PHE A 736 -3.36 -18.02 -27.40
CA PHE A 736 -4.64 -18.71 -27.43
C PHE A 736 -4.67 -19.61 -28.65
N ALA A 737 -5.05 -20.87 -28.47
CA ALA A 737 -5.13 -21.83 -29.57
C ALA A 737 -6.09 -22.98 -29.24
N THR A 738 -6.74 -23.51 -30.25
CA THR A 738 -7.61 -24.69 -30.12
C THR A 738 -6.82 -26.00 -29.98
N SER A 739 -5.52 -25.96 -30.33
CA SER A 739 -4.62 -27.11 -30.23
C SER A 739 -3.19 -26.70 -29.93
N ALA A 740 -2.40 -27.63 -29.37
CA ALA A 740 -0.98 -27.44 -29.12
C ALA A 740 -0.17 -27.20 -30.43
N SER A 741 -0.64 -27.67 -31.58
CA SER A 741 -0.01 -27.44 -32.87
C SER A 741 -0.23 -26.01 -33.37
N GLU A 742 -1.43 -25.48 -33.18
CA GLU A 742 -1.77 -24.08 -33.46
C GLU A 742 -1.02 -23.14 -32.53
N ALA A 743 -0.95 -23.47 -31.22
CA ALA A 743 -0.16 -22.71 -30.25
C ALA A 743 1.31 -22.60 -30.68
N GLN A 744 1.94 -23.70 -31.14
CA GLN A 744 3.29 -23.66 -31.65
C GLN A 744 3.46 -22.74 -32.87
N SER A 745 2.47 -22.71 -33.77
CA SER A 745 2.46 -21.82 -34.92
C SER A 745 2.39 -20.35 -34.50
N LYS A 746 1.48 -20.01 -33.58
CA LYS A 746 1.32 -18.66 -33.04
C LYS A 746 2.56 -18.18 -32.28
N VAL A 747 3.20 -19.06 -31.51
CA VAL A 747 4.46 -18.73 -30.82
C VAL A 747 5.61 -18.46 -31.79
N ARG A 748 5.69 -19.18 -32.90
CA ARG A 748 6.72 -18.92 -33.93
C ARG A 748 6.62 -17.51 -34.54
N SER A 749 5.45 -16.94 -34.61
CA SER A 749 5.26 -15.56 -35.06
C SER A 749 5.50 -14.52 -33.97
N MET A 750 5.29 -14.89 -32.71
CA MET A 750 5.41 -14.04 -31.53
C MET A 750 6.88 -13.81 -31.10
N VAL A 751 7.71 -14.86 -31.14
CA VAL A 751 9.10 -14.75 -30.67
C VAL A 751 10.04 -14.32 -31.81
N SER A 752 10.90 -13.35 -31.52
CA SER A 752 11.89 -12.80 -32.47
C SER A 752 13.21 -13.57 -32.49
N GLU A 753 13.51 -14.34 -31.45
CA GLU A 753 14.80 -15.03 -31.29
C GLU A 753 14.72 -16.53 -31.64
N LYS A 754 15.81 -17.05 -32.25
CA LYS A 754 15.99 -18.48 -32.42
C LYS A 754 16.18 -19.13 -31.07
N GLY A 755 15.51 -20.23 -30.82
CA GLY A 755 15.66 -20.90 -29.55
C GLY A 755 14.71 -22.06 -29.34
N VAL A 756 14.84 -22.71 -28.21
CA VAL A 756 13.95 -23.76 -27.76
C VAL A 756 12.98 -23.18 -26.73
N TYR A 757 11.71 -23.40 -26.98
CA TYR A 757 10.63 -22.92 -26.15
C TYR A 757 9.79 -24.07 -25.60
N LEU A 758 9.19 -23.86 -24.44
CA LEU A 758 8.24 -24.74 -23.81
C LEU A 758 6.86 -24.09 -23.86
N ILE A 759 5.85 -24.81 -24.31
CA ILE A 759 4.45 -24.40 -24.15
C ILE A 759 3.78 -25.28 -23.11
N ARG A 760 3.06 -24.66 -22.19
CA ARG A 760 2.33 -25.36 -21.13
C ARG A 760 0.83 -25.04 -21.23
N ALA A 761 0.01 -26.07 -21.38
CA ALA A 761 -1.43 -25.98 -21.34
C ALA A 761 -1.98 -25.98 -19.89
N LYS A 762 -3.16 -25.46 -19.68
CA LYS A 762 -3.84 -25.42 -18.35
C LYS A 762 -3.97 -26.79 -17.69
N ASN A 763 -4.13 -27.86 -18.48
CA ASN A 763 -4.21 -29.26 -18.01
C ASN A 763 -2.84 -29.86 -17.60
N GLY A 764 -1.79 -29.06 -17.53
CA GLY A 764 -0.45 -29.49 -17.15
C GLY A 764 0.40 -30.07 -18.28
N MET A 765 -0.15 -30.27 -19.47
CA MET A 765 0.61 -30.75 -20.63
C MET A 765 1.70 -29.74 -21.02
N VAL A 766 2.95 -30.20 -21.11
CA VAL A 766 4.09 -29.39 -21.57
C VAL A 766 4.63 -29.95 -22.88
N ARG A 767 4.81 -29.08 -23.88
CA ARG A 767 5.48 -29.46 -25.13
C ARG A 767 6.68 -28.56 -25.40
N ARG A 768 7.76 -29.15 -25.83
CA ARG A 768 8.99 -28.49 -26.27
C ARG A 768 9.03 -28.39 -27.79
N PHE A 769 9.45 -27.24 -28.33
CA PHE A 769 9.63 -27.04 -29.77
C PHE A 769 10.74 -26.04 -30.03
N MET A 770 11.25 -26.05 -31.27
CA MET A 770 12.35 -25.22 -31.72
C MET A 770 11.84 -24.14 -32.69
N VAL A 771 12.30 -22.92 -32.53
CA VAL A 771 12.14 -21.82 -33.47
C VAL A 771 13.46 -21.61 -34.19
N THR A 772 13.45 -21.81 -35.52
CA THR A 772 14.66 -21.82 -36.38
C THR A 772 14.69 -20.69 -37.40
N LYS A 773 14.01 -19.56 -37.12
CA LYS A 773 14.00 -18.43 -38.06
C LYS A 773 15.39 -18.00 -38.54
#